data_359b9387e780eecbaca3760dd2182421
#
_entry.id   359b9387e780eecbaca3760dd2182421
#
_cell.length_a   1.000
_cell.length_b   1.000
_cell.length_c   1.000
_cell.angle_alpha   90.00
_cell.angle_beta   90.00
_cell.angle_gamma   90.00
#
_symmetry.space_group_name_H-M   'P 1'
#
loop_
_entity.id
_entity.type
_entity.pdbx_description
1 polymer ?
#
loop_
_entity_poly.entity_id
_entity_poly.type
_entity_poly.pdbx_seq_one_letter_code
_entity_poly.pdbx_strand_id
1 'polypeptide(L)'
;MMDYQALKEQLQLISSLKGLEYFEKFFDAWGYPRATFDRIKANDEHSIHNGVYISKQAFIMDTNIRNLYSVLGSLQKNNVVSSDVRFIFVTNESDLLAFDQKTFETLVISKEKVFSRFEFFFPLIGRENANSSPTDSVTIQVAEQLASIYNELILQNGKEKEHEIQNFICSLVWLAFTDNICFYGECHSVRNILSTYNAETNEFFRQLILDMWGLITIEGYSPHLSVNYWTSKNVSEIADWKFDSITYTNAIRSKIYDVIALDWSNVSPEVLGAILQDATDRGISCYTTSENIHKVVGPLFLDELYQCYEDSKDDVNGLTVLGNRIQRIHIIDPACGAGNFLIEVYRELSQLTRYINERLTMLGAQSIDDFSWKNIHGIENTHFASQMAALSLSIAIYQNKSVLPCPLTVDIREENPLVVEWDVNIPDDGEVYIIGNPPYRGAKKQTPQQKKDKEKVFSEYEKCAELDYAASWFLLATKMIERRHSAFSFVTTNSLSQGEQVGLLWPKLFEHNVYIQFAYRPFKWKNNAKNSTEVTVVIFGVSSSSRYRECELFDNMRSHRVLEIGPYITPSKEIVLKRTKPLSKLPYMNKGNMPYDNGYLSDISKEERIQIISEYAEAEDMFKKLVGSEEYVNGKERWCLWIPDDKLAKAINIPPIKAHIDKCREYRLHLTDSAGKKLAERPHQFREMRYTKGYSLVVPSVSSENRKYMQIGFVGSDTIVSNLSFVIYEAEPWVFGVVASRMHLLWIRTVCGGLETRLRYSSLLGYNTFPFPSISEEQKKLITYHVKKVLAEREEISQKTYAQMYSEEGMSVGLRYEHGMLDRVIEQCYREEPFLSDAERLDFLFG
;
A
#
# COMPACT_ATOMS: atom_id res chain seq x y z
N MET A 1 26.48 -4.03 32.07
CA MET A 1 25.96 -3.16 30.97
C MET A 1 26.83 -3.46 29.77
N MET A 2 26.24 -3.82 28.62
CA MET A 2 27.01 -4.23 27.43
C MET A 2 27.75 -2.98 26.91
N ASP A 3 29.05 -3.12 26.67
CA ASP A 3 29.85 -2.06 26.06
C ASP A 3 29.64 -2.13 24.54
N TYR A 4 28.90 -1.19 24.00
CA TYR A 4 28.56 -1.16 22.58
C TYR A 4 29.76 -0.86 21.68
N GLN A 5 30.78 -0.14 22.19
CA GLN A 5 32.00 0.09 21.42
C GLN A 5 32.79 -1.20 21.27
N ALA A 6 32.94 -1.96 22.37
CA ALA A 6 33.58 -3.27 22.32
C ALA A 6 32.82 -4.28 21.44
N LEU A 7 31.47 -4.21 21.44
CA LEU A 7 30.64 -5.03 20.54
C LEU A 7 30.88 -4.72 19.06
N LYS A 8 30.93 -3.43 18.70
CA LYS A 8 31.21 -3.02 17.32
C LYS A 8 32.58 -3.52 16.85
N GLU A 9 33.60 -3.36 17.69
CA GLU A 9 34.97 -3.85 17.38
C GLU A 9 34.98 -5.36 17.21
N GLN A 10 34.30 -6.12 18.05
CA GLN A 10 34.16 -7.57 17.90
C GLN A 10 33.44 -7.96 16.61
N LEU A 11 32.32 -7.31 16.26
CA LEU A 11 31.58 -7.56 15.02
C LEU A 11 32.41 -7.21 13.77
N GLN A 12 33.28 -6.21 13.85
CA GLN A 12 34.17 -5.87 12.76
C GLN A 12 35.30 -6.92 12.56
N LEU A 13 35.82 -7.45 13.65
CA LEU A 13 36.90 -8.48 13.61
C LEU A 13 36.45 -9.81 13.00
N ILE A 14 35.15 -10.15 13.14
CA ILE A 14 34.63 -11.44 12.64
C ILE A 14 34.19 -11.39 11.18
N SER A 15 34.24 -10.24 10.54
CA SER A 15 33.72 -10.03 9.17
C SER A 15 34.32 -10.96 8.12
N SER A 16 35.56 -11.40 8.31
CA SER A 16 36.29 -12.34 7.41
C SER A 16 35.94 -13.82 7.63
N LEU A 17 35.18 -14.14 8.69
CA LEU A 17 34.83 -15.54 8.99
C LEU A 17 33.67 -16.01 8.10
N LYS A 18 33.57 -17.33 7.86
CA LYS A 18 32.54 -17.90 6.97
C LYS A 18 31.67 -18.92 7.68
N GLY A 19 30.46 -19.12 7.16
CA GLY A 19 29.54 -20.17 7.58
C GLY A 19 29.21 -20.14 9.08
N LEU A 20 29.14 -21.31 9.68
CA LEU A 20 28.83 -21.47 11.10
C LEU A 20 29.85 -20.82 12.04
N GLU A 21 31.13 -20.70 11.64
CA GLU A 21 32.17 -20.07 12.45
C GLU A 21 31.90 -18.57 12.64
N TYR A 22 31.38 -17.89 11.59
CA TYR A 22 30.93 -16.51 11.67
C TYR A 22 29.84 -16.36 12.72
N PHE A 23 28.81 -17.19 12.66
CA PHE A 23 27.69 -17.12 13.59
C PHE A 23 28.05 -17.51 15.03
N GLU A 24 28.94 -18.47 15.21
CA GLU A 24 29.45 -18.80 16.54
C GLU A 24 30.07 -17.57 17.21
N LYS A 25 30.91 -16.84 16.48
CA LYS A 25 31.51 -15.60 16.98
C LYS A 25 30.56 -14.44 17.06
N PHE A 26 29.60 -14.36 16.13
CA PHE A 26 28.53 -13.36 16.15
C PHE A 26 27.67 -13.49 17.42
N PHE A 27 27.17 -14.67 17.72
CA PHE A 27 26.38 -14.91 18.93
C PHE A 27 27.20 -14.83 20.22
N ASP A 28 28.49 -15.21 20.21
CA ASP A 28 29.43 -15.00 21.32
C ASP A 28 29.56 -13.52 21.65
N ALA A 29 29.69 -12.66 20.66
CA ALA A 29 29.69 -11.20 20.83
C ALA A 29 28.39 -10.65 21.45
N TRP A 30 27.25 -11.28 21.17
CA TRP A 30 25.95 -10.96 21.79
C TRP A 30 25.75 -11.63 23.16
N GLY A 31 26.74 -12.33 23.72
CA GLY A 31 26.72 -12.93 25.06
C GLY A 31 26.08 -14.31 25.12
N TYR A 32 25.92 -15.00 24.02
CA TYR A 32 25.40 -16.38 24.02
C TYR A 32 26.49 -17.37 24.44
N PRO A 33 26.16 -18.36 25.32
CA PRO A 33 27.16 -19.33 25.78
C PRO A 33 27.69 -20.20 24.63
N ARG A 34 28.99 -20.40 24.55
CA ARG A 34 29.66 -21.31 23.58
C ARG A 34 29.08 -22.72 23.60
N ALA A 35 28.68 -23.19 24.78
CA ALA A 35 28.01 -24.50 24.96
C ALA A 35 26.77 -24.67 24.09
N THR A 36 26.13 -23.60 23.63
CA THR A 36 24.99 -23.63 22.71
C THR A 36 25.43 -24.15 21.34
N PHE A 37 26.54 -23.67 20.82
CA PHE A 37 27.09 -24.11 19.52
C PHE A 37 27.77 -25.48 19.61
N ASP A 38 28.39 -25.84 20.71
CA ASP A 38 28.94 -27.18 20.94
C ASP A 38 27.85 -28.25 20.90
N ARG A 39 26.68 -27.98 21.47
CA ARG A 39 25.49 -28.86 21.37
C ARG A 39 24.94 -28.97 19.95
N ILE A 40 24.93 -27.88 19.21
CA ILE A 40 24.48 -27.86 17.81
C ILE A 40 25.40 -28.68 16.93
N LYS A 41 26.74 -28.58 17.13
CA LYS A 41 27.73 -29.36 16.39
C LYS A 41 27.71 -30.85 16.73
N ALA A 42 27.17 -31.23 17.91
CA ALA A 42 27.08 -32.62 18.41
C ALA A 42 25.80 -33.36 18.06
N ASN A 43 24.75 -32.67 17.57
CA ASN A 43 23.44 -33.23 17.37
C ASN A 43 22.89 -32.93 15.97
N ASP A 44 22.83 -33.96 15.11
CA ASP A 44 22.24 -33.87 13.74
C ASP A 44 20.75 -33.48 13.73
N GLU A 45 20.04 -33.65 14.87
CA GLU A 45 18.62 -33.28 14.98
C GLU A 45 18.33 -31.77 14.86
N HIS A 46 19.34 -30.89 14.97
CA HIS A 46 19.22 -29.46 14.80
C HIS A 46 19.45 -28.97 13.36
N SER A 47 19.80 -29.89 12.46
CA SER A 47 20.05 -29.62 11.05
C SER A 47 18.85 -30.03 10.22
N ILE A 48 18.07 -29.06 9.74
CA ILE A 48 16.93 -29.27 8.85
C ILE A 48 17.16 -28.46 7.56
N HIS A 49 17.05 -29.11 6.41
CA HIS A 49 17.21 -28.45 5.10
C HIS A 49 18.48 -27.60 4.95
N ASN A 50 19.63 -28.10 5.39
CA ASN A 50 20.93 -27.41 5.41
C ASN A 50 20.99 -26.13 6.30
N GLY A 51 20.05 -25.97 7.22
CA GLY A 51 20.03 -24.87 8.19
C GLY A 51 20.12 -25.34 9.62
N VAL A 52 20.48 -24.46 10.53
CA VAL A 52 20.73 -24.75 11.95
C VAL A 52 19.83 -23.91 12.83
N TYR A 53 19.15 -24.51 13.81
CA TYR A 53 18.35 -23.80 14.80
C TYR A 53 19.15 -23.43 16.04
N ILE A 54 19.06 -22.17 16.48
CA ILE A 54 19.55 -21.70 17.79
C ILE A 54 18.34 -21.46 18.67
N SER A 55 17.85 -22.54 19.31
CA SER A 55 16.67 -22.49 20.17
C SER A 55 15.49 -21.78 19.43
N LYS A 56 14.68 -21.00 20.16
CA LYS A 56 13.62 -20.13 19.59
C LYS A 56 14.15 -18.77 19.10
N GLN A 57 15.46 -18.55 19.11
CA GLN A 57 16.03 -17.24 18.81
C GLN A 57 16.36 -17.07 17.33
N ALA A 58 16.93 -18.07 16.72
CA ALA A 58 17.39 -17.94 15.35
C ALA A 58 17.37 -19.26 14.57
N PHE A 59 17.12 -19.16 13.29
CA PHE A 59 17.43 -20.15 12.28
C PHE A 59 18.52 -19.58 11.38
N ILE A 60 19.57 -20.34 11.11
CA ILE A 60 20.73 -19.92 10.33
C ILE A 60 20.88 -20.83 9.14
N MET A 61 21.01 -20.27 7.96
CA MET A 61 21.31 -20.98 6.73
C MET A 61 22.49 -20.34 6.01
N ASP A 62 23.53 -21.13 5.77
CA ASP A 62 24.62 -20.74 4.88
C ASP A 62 24.34 -21.26 3.48
N THR A 63 24.57 -20.42 2.47
CA THR A 63 24.25 -20.76 1.09
C THR A 63 25.27 -20.17 0.13
N ASN A 64 25.42 -20.79 -1.03
CA ASN A 64 26.22 -20.25 -2.12
C ASN A 64 25.36 -19.36 -3.06
N ILE A 65 24.06 -19.25 -2.80
CA ILE A 65 23.15 -18.44 -3.61
C ILE A 65 23.34 -16.96 -3.25
N ARG A 66 23.58 -16.12 -4.23
CA ARG A 66 23.81 -14.68 -4.02
C ARG A 66 22.54 -13.90 -3.71
N ASN A 67 21.43 -14.28 -4.32
CA ASN A 67 20.13 -13.66 -3.99
C ASN A 67 19.59 -14.23 -2.68
N LEU A 68 19.95 -13.61 -1.57
CA LEU A 68 19.51 -14.05 -0.24
C LEU A 68 18.00 -13.92 -0.01
N TYR A 69 17.34 -13.00 -0.71
CA TYR A 69 15.89 -12.87 -0.67
C TYR A 69 15.19 -14.07 -1.30
N SER A 70 15.71 -14.62 -2.38
CA SER A 70 15.13 -15.82 -2.99
C SER A 70 15.22 -17.03 -2.07
N VAL A 71 16.31 -17.12 -1.31
CA VAL A 71 16.50 -18.16 -0.30
C VAL A 71 15.53 -17.98 0.86
N LEU A 72 15.41 -16.77 1.39
CA LEU A 72 14.42 -16.44 2.42
C LEU A 72 13.00 -16.78 1.95
N GLY A 73 12.63 -16.38 0.75
CA GLY A 73 11.35 -16.69 0.12
C GLY A 73 11.10 -18.20 0.02
N SER A 74 12.11 -18.98 -0.35
CA SER A 74 12.03 -20.45 -0.41
C SER A 74 11.84 -21.07 0.97
N LEU A 75 12.54 -20.58 1.99
CA LEU A 75 12.38 -21.03 3.37
C LEU A 75 10.96 -20.78 3.90
N GLN A 76 10.42 -19.61 3.59
CA GLN A 76 9.07 -19.22 3.98
C GLN A 76 8.00 -20.00 3.21
N LYS A 77 8.15 -20.13 1.89
CA LYS A 77 7.23 -20.88 1.01
C LYS A 77 7.06 -22.33 1.45
N ASN A 78 8.16 -22.96 1.83
CA ASN A 78 8.16 -24.37 2.22
C ASN A 78 7.89 -24.59 3.71
N ASN A 79 7.59 -23.54 4.49
CA ASN A 79 7.42 -23.59 5.96
C ASN A 79 8.59 -24.30 6.67
N VAL A 80 9.81 -24.08 6.19
CA VAL A 80 11.00 -24.73 6.73
C VAL A 80 11.29 -24.24 8.14
N VAL A 81 11.02 -22.96 8.42
CA VAL A 81 11.32 -22.33 9.71
C VAL A 81 10.04 -22.14 10.51
N SER A 82 10.08 -22.59 11.78
CA SER A 82 8.96 -22.41 12.71
C SER A 82 8.68 -20.93 12.98
N SER A 83 7.40 -20.58 13.11
CA SER A 83 6.97 -19.21 13.49
C SER A 83 7.38 -18.79 14.91
N ASP A 84 7.83 -19.74 15.74
CA ASP A 84 8.33 -19.48 17.10
C ASP A 84 9.76 -18.94 17.12
N VAL A 85 10.46 -18.98 15.99
CA VAL A 85 11.84 -18.46 15.87
C VAL A 85 11.81 -16.96 15.66
N ARG A 86 12.66 -16.22 16.34
CA ARG A 86 12.72 -14.75 16.23
C ARG A 86 13.36 -14.30 14.93
N PHE A 87 14.56 -14.78 14.61
CA PHE A 87 15.34 -14.37 13.44
C PHE A 87 15.57 -15.51 12.46
N ILE A 88 15.47 -15.22 11.17
CA ILE A 88 16.00 -16.05 10.10
C ILE A 88 17.25 -15.37 9.55
N PHE A 89 18.39 -16.02 9.66
CA PHE A 89 19.65 -15.59 9.08
C PHE A 89 19.93 -16.41 7.84
N VAL A 90 20.14 -15.74 6.73
CA VAL A 90 20.66 -16.35 5.49
C VAL A 90 21.95 -15.64 5.14
N THR A 91 23.00 -16.37 4.92
CA THR A 91 24.33 -15.82 4.62
C THR A 91 24.98 -16.52 3.45
N ASN A 92 25.79 -15.76 2.72
CA ASN A 92 26.73 -16.28 1.74
C ASN A 92 28.18 -15.87 2.10
N GLU A 93 29.10 -15.90 1.15
CA GLU A 93 30.52 -15.54 1.43
C GLU A 93 30.66 -14.09 1.91
N SER A 94 29.93 -13.12 1.32
CA SER A 94 30.10 -11.68 1.54
C SER A 94 28.98 -11.03 2.35
N ASP A 95 27.75 -11.54 2.24
CA ASP A 95 26.58 -10.86 2.69
C ASP A 95 25.79 -11.64 3.74
N LEU A 96 25.06 -10.92 4.56
CA LEU A 96 24.14 -11.41 5.57
C LEU A 96 22.76 -10.82 5.33
N LEU A 97 21.77 -11.69 5.24
CA LEU A 97 20.36 -11.33 5.37
C LEU A 97 19.89 -11.78 6.75
N ALA A 98 19.29 -10.88 7.51
CA ALA A 98 18.65 -11.15 8.78
C ALA A 98 17.20 -10.72 8.71
N PHE A 99 16.26 -11.64 8.94
CA PHE A 99 14.82 -11.38 8.93
C PHE A 99 14.23 -11.59 10.33
N ASP A 100 13.63 -10.55 10.89
CA ASP A 100 12.92 -10.61 12.18
C ASP A 100 11.47 -11.04 11.97
N GLN A 101 11.11 -12.27 12.36
CA GLN A 101 9.75 -12.82 12.16
C GLN A 101 8.66 -12.12 12.99
N LYS A 102 9.02 -11.35 14.02
CA LYS A 102 8.06 -10.62 14.85
C LYS A 102 7.73 -9.24 14.29
N THR A 103 8.73 -8.51 13.81
CA THR A 103 8.55 -7.16 13.23
C THR A 103 8.38 -7.20 11.72
N PHE A 104 8.72 -8.32 11.08
CA PHE A 104 8.79 -8.50 9.62
C PHE A 104 9.81 -7.57 8.96
N GLU A 105 10.81 -7.12 9.69
CA GLU A 105 11.91 -6.32 9.16
C GLU A 105 13.01 -7.22 8.62
N THR A 106 13.59 -6.80 7.49
CA THR A 106 14.70 -7.49 6.84
C THR A 106 15.90 -6.56 6.76
N LEU A 107 17.06 -7.04 7.19
CA LEU A 107 18.35 -6.39 7.01
C LEU A 107 19.17 -7.23 6.05
N VAL A 108 19.58 -6.64 4.91
CA VAL A 108 20.60 -7.23 4.04
C VAL A 108 21.82 -6.31 4.04
N ILE A 109 22.96 -6.87 4.37
CA ILE A 109 24.18 -6.08 4.59
C ILE A 109 25.43 -6.93 4.36
N SER A 110 26.50 -6.33 3.83
CA SER A 110 27.80 -6.98 3.79
C SER A 110 28.31 -7.30 5.20
N LYS A 111 28.87 -8.49 5.39
CA LYS A 111 29.45 -8.92 6.69
C LYS A 111 30.43 -7.89 7.26
N GLU A 112 31.19 -7.22 6.39
CA GLU A 112 32.13 -6.16 6.77
C GLU A 112 31.45 -4.93 7.40
N LYS A 113 30.16 -4.73 7.13
CA LYS A 113 29.37 -3.58 7.61
C LYS A 113 28.37 -3.92 8.71
N VAL A 114 28.27 -5.18 9.14
CA VAL A 114 27.29 -5.61 10.17
C VAL A 114 27.44 -4.82 11.48
N PHE A 115 28.68 -4.43 11.82
CA PHE A 115 28.94 -3.59 13.00
C PHE A 115 28.27 -2.22 12.93
N SER A 116 27.95 -1.72 11.75
CA SER A 116 27.27 -0.43 11.57
C SER A 116 25.75 -0.50 11.79
N ARG A 117 25.18 -1.70 11.83
CA ARG A 117 23.75 -1.97 12.00
C ARG A 117 23.47 -2.92 13.17
N PHE A 118 24.34 -2.94 14.16
CA PHE A 118 24.28 -3.88 15.29
C PHE A 118 22.99 -3.74 16.11
N GLU A 119 22.38 -2.58 16.13
CA GLU A 119 21.13 -2.34 16.86
C GLU A 119 19.95 -3.17 16.34
N PHE A 120 19.95 -3.54 15.06
CA PHE A 120 18.95 -4.44 14.48
C PHE A 120 18.83 -5.75 15.28
N PHE A 121 19.94 -6.18 15.90
CA PHE A 121 20.01 -7.42 16.65
C PHE A 121 19.77 -7.29 18.15
N PHE A 122 19.34 -6.11 18.66
CA PHE A 122 18.99 -5.95 20.07
C PHE A 122 17.92 -6.91 20.59
N PRO A 123 16.94 -7.38 19.78
CA PRO A 123 16.00 -8.40 20.21
C PRO A 123 16.66 -9.71 20.63
N LEU A 124 17.89 -10.02 20.17
CA LEU A 124 18.65 -11.19 20.63
C LEU A 124 18.96 -11.15 22.14
N ILE A 125 19.10 -9.97 22.71
CA ILE A 125 19.34 -9.75 24.14
C ILE A 125 18.10 -9.31 24.91
N GLY A 126 16.90 -9.52 24.31
CA GLY A 126 15.61 -9.19 24.94
C GLY A 126 15.28 -7.70 24.98
N ARG A 127 15.97 -6.86 24.19
CA ARG A 127 15.64 -5.45 24.02
C ARG A 127 14.91 -5.30 22.69
N GLU A 128 13.65 -4.88 22.73
CA GLU A 128 12.93 -4.53 21.50
C GLU A 128 13.49 -3.21 20.97
N ASN A 129 13.71 -3.15 19.67
CA ASN A 129 14.14 -1.92 19.02
C ASN A 129 13.00 -0.90 19.12
N ALA A 130 13.27 0.24 19.73
CA ALA A 130 12.49 1.44 19.47
C ALA A 130 12.91 1.91 18.07
N ASN A 131 12.05 1.67 17.09
CA ASN A 131 12.17 1.93 15.65
C ASN A 131 13.17 3.03 15.25
N SER A 132 14.46 2.70 15.06
CA SER A 132 15.38 3.44 14.18
C SER A 132 16.76 2.77 14.16
N SER A 133 17.32 2.55 12.95
CA SER A 133 18.73 2.18 12.76
C SER A 133 19.64 3.40 12.94
N PRO A 134 20.93 3.26 13.24
CA PRO A 134 21.85 4.42 13.40
C PRO A 134 22.09 5.19 12.10
N THR A 135 22.07 4.51 10.95
CA THR A 135 22.11 5.17 9.63
C THR A 135 20.82 5.94 9.41
N ASP A 136 19.68 5.39 9.86
CA ASP A 136 18.42 6.11 9.87
C ASP A 136 18.47 7.27 10.88
N SER A 137 19.20 7.15 12.00
CA SER A 137 19.27 8.22 13.00
C SER A 137 19.97 9.48 12.45
N VAL A 138 21.09 9.33 11.71
CA VAL A 138 21.77 10.48 11.07
C VAL A 138 20.93 11.02 9.94
N THR A 139 20.37 10.15 9.10
CA THR A 139 19.51 10.56 7.98
C THR A 139 18.23 11.24 8.50
N ILE A 140 17.59 10.70 9.53
CA ILE A 140 16.41 11.30 10.16
C ILE A 140 16.77 12.65 10.77
N GLN A 141 17.91 12.77 11.45
CA GLN A 141 18.39 14.03 12.02
C GLN A 141 18.62 15.09 10.95
N VAL A 142 19.29 14.72 9.85
CA VAL A 142 19.50 15.61 8.69
C VAL A 142 18.15 16.07 8.12
N ALA A 143 17.26 15.14 7.89
CA ALA A 143 15.96 15.42 7.29
C ALA A 143 15.04 16.27 8.20
N GLU A 144 15.01 16.00 9.51
CA GLU A 144 14.27 16.80 10.48
C GLU A 144 14.82 18.23 10.59
N GLN A 145 16.14 18.41 10.52
CA GLN A 145 16.77 19.74 10.51
C GLN A 145 16.44 20.49 9.21
N LEU A 146 16.54 19.84 8.05
CA LEU A 146 16.17 20.44 6.75
C LEU A 146 14.68 20.80 6.72
N ALA A 147 13.81 19.94 7.21
CA ALA A 147 12.38 20.23 7.34
C ALA A 147 12.11 21.42 8.29
N SER A 148 12.87 21.53 9.38
CA SER A 148 12.80 22.68 10.29
C SER A 148 13.23 23.97 9.60
N ILE A 149 14.32 23.96 8.80
CA ILE A 149 14.77 25.10 8.01
C ILE A 149 13.71 25.49 6.99
N TYR A 150 13.16 24.53 6.25
CA TYR A 150 12.10 24.75 5.27
C TYR A 150 10.89 25.46 5.90
N ASN A 151 10.34 24.89 6.99
CA ASN A 151 9.17 25.45 7.67
C ASN A 151 9.43 26.87 8.20
N GLU A 152 10.60 27.14 8.72
CA GLU A 152 10.98 28.46 9.22
C GLU A 152 11.13 29.49 8.09
N LEU A 153 11.72 29.08 6.96
CA LEU A 153 11.79 29.90 5.74
C LEU A 153 10.40 30.24 5.18
N ILE A 154 9.47 29.26 5.17
CA ILE A 154 8.08 29.49 4.77
C ILE A 154 7.38 30.47 5.69
N LEU A 155 7.58 30.35 7.02
CA LEU A 155 7.00 31.28 8.00
C LEU A 155 7.53 32.70 7.81
N GLN A 156 8.80 32.84 7.47
CA GLN A 156 9.45 34.14 7.36
C GLN A 156 9.19 34.85 6.01
N ASN A 157 9.18 34.07 4.92
CA ASN A 157 9.15 34.61 3.56
C ASN A 157 7.77 34.55 2.89
N GLY A 158 6.83 33.83 3.48
CA GLY A 158 5.50 33.59 2.93
C GLY A 158 5.45 32.40 1.97
N LYS A 159 4.24 31.89 1.77
CA LYS A 159 3.99 30.72 0.92
C LYS A 159 4.15 31.00 -0.57
N GLU A 160 4.08 32.25 -0.98
CA GLU A 160 4.31 32.69 -2.35
C GLU A 160 5.75 32.44 -2.83
N LYS A 161 6.70 32.28 -1.91
CA LYS A 161 8.11 31.96 -2.19
C LYS A 161 8.44 30.48 -2.02
N GLU A 162 7.44 29.63 -1.90
CA GLU A 162 7.61 28.19 -1.66
C GLU A 162 8.55 27.52 -2.67
N HIS A 163 8.40 27.85 -3.95
CA HIS A 163 9.25 27.30 -5.01
C HIS A 163 10.73 27.70 -4.87
N GLU A 164 11.02 28.95 -4.53
CA GLU A 164 12.39 29.42 -4.28
C GLU A 164 13.00 28.73 -3.04
N ILE A 165 12.21 28.55 -1.99
CA ILE A 165 12.61 27.86 -0.76
C ILE A 165 12.91 26.39 -1.04
N GLN A 166 12.11 25.71 -1.87
CA GLN A 166 12.36 24.34 -2.29
C GLN A 166 13.69 24.22 -3.04
N ASN A 167 13.95 25.10 -4.00
CA ASN A 167 15.23 25.16 -4.70
C ASN A 167 16.40 25.37 -3.75
N PHE A 168 16.22 26.25 -2.75
CA PHE A 168 17.24 26.48 -1.74
C PHE A 168 17.53 25.21 -0.91
N ILE A 169 16.51 24.48 -0.47
CA ILE A 169 16.69 23.21 0.27
C ILE A 169 17.42 22.17 -0.58
N CYS A 170 17.04 22.02 -1.86
CA CYS A 170 17.74 21.12 -2.78
C CYS A 170 19.23 21.50 -2.93
N SER A 171 19.49 22.80 -3.08
CA SER A 171 20.87 23.33 -3.15
C SER A 171 21.65 23.03 -1.88
N LEU A 172 21.04 23.20 -0.72
CA LEU A 172 21.66 22.93 0.57
C LEU A 172 22.02 21.43 0.74
N VAL A 173 21.11 20.53 0.35
CA VAL A 173 21.39 19.06 0.32
C VAL A 173 22.60 18.76 -0.54
N TRP A 174 22.63 19.32 -1.75
CA TRP A 174 23.73 19.11 -2.67
C TRP A 174 25.06 19.63 -2.14
N LEU A 175 25.09 20.87 -1.61
CA LEU A 175 26.28 21.49 -1.04
C LEU A 175 26.80 20.70 0.15
N ALA A 176 25.96 20.29 1.06
CA ALA A 176 26.35 19.54 2.24
C ALA A 176 26.93 18.17 1.88
N PHE A 177 26.32 17.48 0.92
CA PHE A 177 26.82 16.20 0.43
C PHE A 177 28.16 16.36 -0.28
N THR A 178 28.29 17.30 -1.22
CA THR A 178 29.50 17.54 -2.01
C THR A 178 30.68 18.03 -1.17
N ASP A 179 30.43 18.84 -0.13
CA ASP A 179 31.44 19.26 0.84
C ASP A 179 31.96 18.07 1.66
N ASN A 180 31.09 17.16 2.06
CA ASN A 180 31.47 16.00 2.86
C ASN A 180 32.32 14.98 2.08
N ILE A 181 32.08 14.82 0.79
CA ILE A 181 32.86 13.93 -0.10
C ILE A 181 34.11 14.58 -0.69
N CYS A 182 34.51 15.73 -0.20
CA CYS A 182 35.70 16.49 -0.66
C CYS A 182 35.66 16.85 -2.15
N PHE A 183 34.46 17.06 -2.72
CA PHE A 183 34.26 17.34 -4.13
C PHE A 183 35.04 18.58 -4.61
N TYR A 184 35.21 19.56 -3.73
CA TYR A 184 35.89 20.84 -4.00
C TYR A 184 37.42 20.78 -3.74
N GLY A 185 38.00 19.60 -3.62
CA GLY A 185 39.44 19.37 -3.43
C GLY A 185 39.87 19.31 -1.97
N GLU A 186 39.27 20.09 -1.08
CA GLU A 186 39.48 20.01 0.36
C GLU A 186 38.16 19.67 1.04
N CYS A 187 38.18 18.71 1.95
CA CYS A 187 37.03 18.33 2.73
C CYS A 187 36.61 19.48 3.64
N HIS A 188 35.31 19.70 3.75
CA HIS A 188 34.73 20.75 4.61
C HIS A 188 35.06 22.19 4.20
N SER A 189 35.34 22.42 2.92
CA SER A 189 35.61 23.77 2.38
C SER A 189 34.44 24.74 2.63
N VAL A 190 33.20 24.26 2.39
CA VAL A 190 31.95 25.01 2.65
C VAL A 190 31.82 25.36 4.12
N ARG A 191 32.01 24.37 4.97
CA ARG A 191 31.94 24.54 6.42
C ARG A 191 32.98 25.56 6.92
N ASN A 192 34.22 25.50 6.41
CA ASN A 192 35.29 26.42 6.77
C ASN A 192 34.99 27.84 6.32
N ILE A 193 34.46 28.02 5.12
CA ILE A 193 34.05 29.34 4.61
C ILE A 193 32.90 29.89 5.47
N LEU A 194 31.87 29.11 5.75
CA LEU A 194 30.75 29.52 6.61
C LEU A 194 31.18 29.91 8.03
N SER A 195 32.24 29.26 8.58
CA SER A 195 32.73 29.55 9.93
C SER A 195 33.57 30.81 10.00
N THR A 196 34.29 31.19 8.92
CA THR A 196 35.18 32.35 8.88
C THR A 196 34.49 33.67 8.61
N TYR A 197 33.27 33.61 8.10
CA TYR A 197 32.52 34.79 7.73
C TYR A 197 31.46 35.19 8.76
N ASN A 198 31.76 36.21 9.52
CA ASN A 198 30.89 36.87 10.49
C ASN A 198 29.95 37.86 9.77
N ALA A 199 29.22 37.39 8.78
CA ALA A 199 28.44 38.28 7.92
C ALA A 199 27.04 38.56 8.47
N GLU A 200 26.77 39.82 8.73
CA GLU A 200 25.48 40.37 9.17
C GLU A 200 24.43 40.49 8.05
N THR A 201 24.75 40.19 6.77
CA THR A 201 23.88 40.45 5.63
C THR A 201 23.47 39.21 4.84
N ASN A 202 22.22 39.19 4.36
CA ASN A 202 21.67 38.15 3.47
C ASN A 202 22.42 38.03 2.13
N GLU A 203 22.98 39.12 1.66
CA GLU A 203 23.76 39.23 0.40
C GLU A 203 24.98 38.33 0.43
N PHE A 204 25.61 38.18 1.56
CA PHE A 204 26.78 37.33 1.70
C PHE A 204 26.48 35.83 1.57
N PHE A 205 25.39 35.35 2.22
CA PHE A 205 25.02 33.95 2.11
C PHE A 205 24.63 33.57 0.68
N ARG A 206 23.94 34.48 0.01
CA ARG A 206 23.64 34.37 -1.41
C ARG A 206 24.92 34.30 -2.26
N GLN A 207 25.85 35.20 -2.03
CA GLN A 207 27.13 35.25 -2.76
C GLN A 207 27.95 33.97 -2.51
N LEU A 208 27.96 33.47 -1.26
CA LEU A 208 28.63 32.21 -0.95
C LEU A 208 28.06 31.02 -1.74
N ILE A 209 26.73 30.89 -1.78
CA ILE A 209 26.10 29.82 -2.56
C ILE A 209 26.40 30.00 -4.06
N LEU A 210 26.34 31.24 -4.58
CA LEU A 210 26.67 31.55 -5.96
C LEU A 210 28.17 31.32 -6.26
N ASP A 211 29.08 31.64 -5.36
CA ASP A 211 30.50 31.42 -5.51
C ASP A 211 30.82 29.93 -5.48
N MET A 212 30.10 29.15 -4.66
CA MET A 212 30.24 27.72 -4.61
C MET A 212 29.65 27.03 -5.85
N TRP A 213 28.50 27.50 -6.35
CA TRP A 213 28.02 27.13 -7.68
C TRP A 213 28.98 27.62 -8.79
N GLY A 214 29.58 28.75 -8.64
CA GLY A 214 30.61 29.27 -9.53
C GLY A 214 31.88 28.40 -9.57
N LEU A 215 32.32 27.82 -8.45
CA LEU A 215 33.43 26.86 -8.41
C LEU A 215 33.11 25.54 -9.16
N ILE A 216 31.85 25.17 -9.21
CA ILE A 216 31.38 24.04 -10.03
C ILE A 216 31.44 24.40 -11.53
N THR A 217 31.35 25.69 -11.88
CA THR A 217 31.17 26.21 -13.24
C THR A 217 32.41 26.74 -13.91
N ILE A 218 33.52 26.91 -13.19
CA ILE A 218 34.76 27.44 -13.77
C ILE A 218 35.56 26.27 -14.37
N GLU A 219 35.63 26.21 -15.67
CA GLU A 219 36.57 25.34 -16.40
C GLU A 219 37.99 25.48 -15.82
N GLY A 220 38.51 24.43 -15.25
CA GLY A 220 39.91 24.31 -14.90
C GLY A 220 40.30 24.14 -13.43
N TYR A 221 39.34 23.96 -12.52
CA TYR A 221 39.69 23.86 -11.09
C TYR A 221 39.34 22.50 -10.48
N SER A 222 39.98 21.43 -10.89
CA SER A 222 40.29 20.25 -10.08
C SER A 222 41.25 19.31 -10.81
N PRO A 223 42.44 19.04 -10.25
CA PRO A 223 43.36 18.06 -10.82
C PRO A 223 42.98 16.59 -10.59
N HIS A 224 41.93 16.31 -9.83
CA HIS A 224 41.55 14.94 -9.42
C HIS A 224 40.19 14.47 -9.85
N LEU A 225 39.37 15.35 -10.45
CA LEU A 225 38.10 14.95 -11.02
C LEU A 225 38.19 15.08 -12.52
N SER A 226 37.79 14.05 -13.24
CA SER A 226 37.63 14.13 -14.69
C SER A 226 36.46 15.06 -15.01
N VAL A 227 36.78 16.36 -15.10
CA VAL A 227 35.89 17.52 -15.27
C VAL A 227 35.09 17.48 -16.59
N ASN A 228 35.23 16.45 -17.41
CA ASN A 228 34.60 16.30 -18.70
C ASN A 228 33.08 16.02 -18.66
N TYR A 229 32.48 15.91 -17.46
CA TYR A 229 31.04 15.60 -17.35
C TYR A 229 30.13 16.82 -17.15
N TRP A 230 30.66 17.96 -16.75
CA TRP A 230 29.90 19.17 -16.51
C TRP A 230 30.06 20.12 -17.68
N THR A 231 29.12 20.11 -18.64
CA THR A 231 29.17 21.05 -19.77
C THR A 231 28.65 22.43 -19.32
N SER A 232 29.16 23.49 -19.91
CA SER A 232 28.72 24.88 -19.66
C SER A 232 27.19 25.07 -19.81
N LYS A 233 26.50 24.22 -20.58
CA LYS A 233 25.06 24.26 -20.74
C LYS A 233 24.33 23.79 -19.49
N ASN A 234 24.77 22.72 -18.83
CA ASN A 234 24.14 22.18 -17.62
C ASN A 234 24.30 23.13 -16.43
N VAL A 235 25.35 23.91 -16.45
CA VAL A 235 25.70 24.89 -15.44
C VAL A 235 24.82 26.14 -15.52
N SER A 236 24.47 26.59 -16.72
CA SER A 236 23.57 27.73 -16.91
C SER A 236 22.15 27.42 -16.39
N GLU A 237 21.71 26.18 -16.46
CA GLU A 237 20.40 25.73 -15.94
C GLU A 237 20.38 25.64 -14.41
N ILE A 238 21.52 25.26 -13.76
CA ILE A 238 21.65 25.33 -12.30
C ILE A 238 21.70 26.78 -11.81
N ALA A 239 22.32 27.70 -12.57
CA ALA A 239 22.34 29.10 -12.24
C ALA A 239 20.95 29.76 -12.29
N ASP A 240 19.95 29.12 -12.91
CA ASP A 240 18.55 29.55 -12.91
C ASP A 240 17.77 29.19 -11.66
N TRP A 241 18.37 28.46 -10.69
CA TRP A 241 17.77 28.24 -9.38
C TRP A 241 17.72 29.57 -8.62
N LYS A 242 16.65 30.32 -8.82
CA LYS A 242 16.44 31.65 -8.21
C LYS A 242 16.01 31.48 -6.75
N PHE A 243 16.83 31.94 -5.84
CA PHE A 243 16.48 32.13 -4.41
C PHE A 243 16.96 33.50 -3.93
N ASP A 244 17.11 34.44 -4.84
CA ASP A 244 17.60 35.77 -4.61
C ASP A 244 16.72 36.60 -3.69
N SER A 245 15.46 36.24 -3.57
CA SER A 245 14.47 36.99 -2.82
C SER A 245 14.23 36.46 -1.41
N ILE A 246 14.90 35.33 -1.03
CA ILE A 246 14.72 34.70 0.30
C ILE A 246 15.48 35.53 1.36
N THR A 247 14.80 35.74 2.48
CA THR A 247 15.38 36.39 3.66
C THR A 247 15.74 35.37 4.71
N TYR A 248 16.93 35.44 5.29
CA TYR A 248 17.47 34.52 6.30
C TYR A 248 17.69 35.22 7.64
N THR A 249 17.28 34.54 8.73
CA THR A 249 17.63 34.99 10.11
C THR A 249 18.93 34.36 10.56
N ASN A 250 19.52 34.91 11.63
CA ASN A 250 20.70 34.31 12.27
C ASN A 250 20.41 32.89 12.80
N ALA A 251 19.18 32.64 13.25
CA ALA A 251 18.74 31.29 13.68
C ALA A 251 18.75 30.28 12.51
N ILE A 252 18.27 30.68 11.34
CA ILE A 252 18.30 29.84 10.13
C ILE A 252 19.75 29.56 9.71
N ARG A 253 20.64 30.56 9.77
CA ARG A 253 22.06 30.35 9.44
C ARG A 253 22.73 29.35 10.38
N SER A 254 22.48 29.44 11.69
CA SER A 254 23.00 28.44 12.64
C SER A 254 22.57 27.03 12.30
N LYS A 255 21.28 26.84 11.97
CA LYS A 255 20.75 25.54 11.57
C LYS A 255 21.38 25.03 10.27
N ILE A 256 21.62 25.90 9.29
CA ILE A 256 22.31 25.54 8.05
C ILE A 256 23.72 25.06 8.34
N TYR A 257 24.47 25.77 9.21
CA TYR A 257 25.80 25.33 9.63
C TYR A 257 25.75 23.96 10.30
N ASP A 258 24.79 23.75 11.20
CA ASP A 258 24.61 22.47 11.90
C ASP A 258 24.33 21.33 10.94
N VAL A 259 23.49 21.54 9.90
CA VAL A 259 23.19 20.55 8.87
C VAL A 259 24.41 20.20 8.03
N ILE A 260 25.17 21.20 7.59
CA ILE A 260 26.40 20.97 6.78
C ILE A 260 27.49 20.27 7.62
N ALA A 261 27.48 20.49 8.94
CA ALA A 261 28.44 19.90 9.85
C ALA A 261 28.21 18.39 10.12
N LEU A 262 27.05 17.84 9.74
CA LEU A 262 26.76 16.42 9.91
C LEU A 262 27.55 15.55 8.93
N ASP A 263 27.66 14.25 9.24
CA ASP A 263 28.28 13.27 8.33
C ASP A 263 27.29 12.83 7.24
N TRP A 264 27.49 13.35 6.04
CA TRP A 264 26.66 13.04 4.87
C TRP A 264 27.09 11.79 4.11
N SER A 265 28.24 11.20 4.42
CA SER A 265 28.79 10.04 3.70
C SER A 265 27.87 8.82 3.74
N ASN A 266 27.13 8.68 4.83
CA ASN A 266 26.23 7.55 5.10
C ASN A 266 24.74 7.93 5.11
N VAL A 267 24.39 9.12 4.64
CA VAL A 267 22.99 9.53 4.53
C VAL A 267 22.30 8.69 3.48
N SER A 268 21.14 8.10 3.84
CA SER A 268 20.28 7.36 2.90
C SER A 268 19.49 8.34 2.04
N PRO A 269 19.75 8.44 0.75
CA PRO A 269 19.05 9.39 -0.11
C PRO A 269 17.55 9.09 -0.21
N GLU A 270 17.13 7.83 -0.09
CA GLU A 270 15.74 7.40 -0.12
C GLU A 270 14.97 7.95 1.09
N VAL A 271 15.54 7.80 2.27
CA VAL A 271 14.93 8.26 3.53
C VAL A 271 14.90 9.78 3.57
N LEU A 272 15.97 10.42 3.13
CA LEU A 272 16.08 11.87 3.05
C LEU A 272 14.99 12.47 2.15
N GLY A 273 14.88 11.96 0.93
CA GLY A 273 13.88 12.41 -0.05
C GLY A 273 12.46 12.25 0.46
N ALA A 274 12.15 11.11 1.07
CA ALA A 274 10.82 10.83 1.61
C ALA A 274 10.42 11.76 2.76
N ILE A 275 11.31 12.01 3.73
CA ILE A 275 11.02 12.87 4.88
C ILE A 275 10.84 14.32 4.43
N LEU A 276 11.67 14.80 3.51
CA LEU A 276 11.55 16.15 2.99
C LEU A 276 10.27 16.33 2.16
N GLN A 277 9.89 15.36 1.37
CA GLN A 277 8.64 15.39 0.63
C GLN A 277 7.42 15.42 1.58
N ASP A 278 7.43 14.61 2.66
CA ASP A 278 6.36 14.63 3.66
C ASP A 278 6.25 15.98 4.39
N ALA A 279 7.37 16.62 4.68
CA ALA A 279 7.41 17.93 5.32
C ALA A 279 6.81 19.05 4.43
N THR A 280 6.92 18.93 3.09
CA THR A 280 6.42 19.94 2.15
C THR A 280 4.97 19.69 1.72
N ASP A 281 4.54 18.44 1.54
CA ASP A 281 3.23 18.08 0.95
C ASP A 281 2.10 17.88 1.98
N ARG A 282 2.32 18.10 3.28
CA ARG A 282 1.31 17.91 4.35
C ARG A 282 0.52 16.60 4.27
N GLY A 283 1.19 15.47 4.25
CA GLY A 283 0.61 14.26 4.82
C GLY A 283 0.17 13.17 3.88
N ILE A 284 0.79 12.91 2.74
CA ILE A 284 0.48 11.71 1.93
C ILE A 284 1.74 11.09 1.28
N SER A 285 2.93 11.49 1.64
CA SER A 285 4.12 10.85 1.08
C SER A 285 4.48 9.60 1.88
N CYS A 286 4.55 8.47 1.20
CA CYS A 286 4.82 7.17 1.79
C CYS A 286 6.24 6.74 1.41
N TYR A 287 7.18 6.79 2.35
CA TYR A 287 8.47 6.12 2.16
C TYR A 287 8.24 4.63 1.86
N THR A 288 8.75 4.18 0.73
CA THR A 288 8.66 2.79 0.33
C THR A 288 9.94 2.06 0.72
N THR A 289 9.83 1.06 1.60
CA THR A 289 10.99 0.27 2.04
C THR A 289 11.53 -0.61 0.90
N SER A 290 12.84 -0.93 0.92
CA SER A 290 13.46 -1.85 -0.06
C SER A 290 12.72 -3.18 -0.17
N GLU A 291 12.26 -3.76 0.95
CA GLU A 291 11.46 -4.99 0.94
C GLU A 291 10.18 -4.84 0.10
N ASN A 292 9.48 -3.71 0.24
CA ASN A 292 8.27 -3.45 -0.53
C ASN A 292 8.57 -3.19 -2.01
N ILE A 293 9.71 -2.55 -2.32
CA ILE A 293 10.16 -2.37 -3.70
C ILE A 293 10.48 -3.72 -4.33
N HIS A 294 11.14 -4.62 -3.59
CA HIS A 294 11.43 -5.98 -4.06
C HIS A 294 10.17 -6.80 -4.39
N LYS A 295 9.04 -6.60 -3.67
CA LYS A 295 7.74 -7.21 -4.06
C LYS A 295 7.24 -6.74 -5.43
N VAL A 296 7.67 -5.55 -5.88
CA VAL A 296 7.30 -4.98 -7.18
C VAL A 296 8.26 -5.45 -8.27
N VAL A 297 9.57 -5.36 -8.02
CA VAL A 297 10.60 -5.56 -9.05
C VAL A 297 11.10 -7.00 -9.12
N GLY A 298 11.10 -7.74 -8.00
CA GLY A 298 11.54 -9.14 -7.92
C GLY A 298 10.81 -10.01 -8.94
N PRO A 299 9.50 -10.26 -8.77
CA PRO A 299 8.76 -11.12 -9.68
C PRO A 299 8.62 -10.54 -11.09
N LEU A 300 8.84 -9.22 -11.27
CA LEU A 300 8.73 -8.57 -12.58
C LEU A 300 9.88 -8.96 -13.50
N PHE A 301 11.12 -8.89 -13.01
CA PHE A 301 12.32 -9.19 -13.81
C PHE A 301 13.56 -9.57 -12.98
N LEU A 302 13.69 -9.08 -11.74
CA LEU A 302 14.96 -9.17 -11.00
C LEU A 302 15.26 -10.61 -10.57
N ASP A 303 14.26 -11.35 -10.11
CA ASP A 303 14.42 -12.77 -9.70
C ASP A 303 14.87 -13.63 -10.87
N GLU A 304 14.36 -13.37 -12.07
CA GLU A 304 14.79 -14.05 -13.31
C GLU A 304 16.26 -13.74 -13.63
N LEU A 305 16.67 -12.47 -13.54
CA LEU A 305 18.06 -12.09 -13.81
C LEU A 305 19.04 -12.75 -12.83
N TYR A 306 18.69 -12.80 -11.55
CA TYR A 306 19.49 -13.52 -10.56
C TYR A 306 19.51 -15.03 -10.82
N GLN A 307 18.41 -15.62 -11.23
CA GLN A 307 18.38 -17.04 -11.60
C GLN A 307 19.25 -17.31 -12.83
N CYS A 308 19.17 -16.46 -13.86
CA CYS A 308 20.06 -16.56 -15.04
C CYS A 308 21.55 -16.46 -14.66
N TYR A 309 21.88 -15.61 -13.68
CA TYR A 309 23.24 -15.53 -13.14
C TYR A 309 23.67 -16.83 -12.48
N GLU A 310 22.84 -17.41 -11.60
CA GLU A 310 23.14 -18.68 -10.91
C GLU A 310 23.31 -19.84 -11.89
N ASP A 311 22.46 -19.90 -12.92
CA ASP A 311 22.51 -20.94 -13.96
C ASP A 311 23.76 -20.81 -14.84
N SER A 312 24.29 -19.58 -15.01
CA SER A 312 25.41 -19.27 -15.93
C SER A 312 26.73 -19.03 -15.20
N LYS A 313 26.82 -19.13 -13.88
CA LYS A 313 28.01 -18.70 -13.12
C LYS A 313 29.34 -19.41 -13.50
N ASP A 314 29.28 -20.57 -14.13
CA ASP A 314 30.47 -21.31 -14.61
C ASP A 314 30.61 -21.24 -16.14
N ASP A 315 29.75 -20.45 -16.83
CA ASP A 315 29.75 -20.27 -18.27
C ASP A 315 30.06 -18.83 -18.68
N VAL A 316 31.24 -18.56 -19.22
CA VAL A 316 31.67 -17.24 -19.69
C VAL A 316 30.69 -16.66 -20.72
N ASN A 317 30.20 -17.50 -21.64
CA ASN A 317 29.29 -17.03 -22.67
C ASN A 317 27.92 -16.65 -22.09
N GLY A 318 27.37 -17.49 -21.20
CA GLY A 318 26.10 -17.21 -20.49
C GLY A 318 26.18 -15.93 -19.68
N LEU A 319 27.26 -15.71 -18.91
CA LEU A 319 27.50 -14.48 -18.15
C LEU A 319 27.59 -13.24 -19.06
N THR A 320 28.29 -13.36 -20.18
CA THR A 320 28.44 -12.26 -21.14
C THR A 320 27.09 -11.90 -21.80
N VAL A 321 26.30 -12.90 -22.17
CA VAL A 321 24.96 -12.70 -22.71
C VAL A 321 24.04 -12.03 -21.68
N LEU A 322 24.06 -12.48 -20.43
CA LEU A 322 23.29 -11.87 -19.33
C LEU A 322 23.71 -10.42 -19.11
N GLY A 323 25.01 -10.15 -19.04
CA GLY A 323 25.52 -8.80 -18.89
C GLY A 323 25.11 -7.86 -19.99
N ASN A 324 25.20 -8.30 -21.25
CA ASN A 324 24.75 -7.53 -22.40
C ASN A 324 23.22 -7.30 -22.40
N ARG A 325 22.43 -8.23 -21.85
CA ARG A 325 21.00 -8.05 -21.65
C ARG A 325 20.73 -6.95 -20.61
N ILE A 326 21.46 -6.99 -19.46
CA ILE A 326 21.30 -5.98 -18.41
C ILE A 326 21.58 -4.57 -18.93
N GLN A 327 22.58 -4.39 -19.79
CA GLN A 327 22.90 -3.10 -20.40
C GLN A 327 21.77 -2.53 -21.26
N ARG A 328 20.83 -3.33 -21.72
CA ARG A 328 19.68 -2.91 -22.55
C ARG A 328 18.40 -2.74 -21.75
N ILE A 329 18.44 -3.02 -20.44
CA ILE A 329 17.29 -2.82 -19.56
C ILE A 329 17.13 -1.33 -19.29
N HIS A 330 15.92 -0.82 -19.50
CA HIS A 330 15.48 0.52 -19.18
C HIS A 330 14.34 0.46 -18.15
N ILE A 331 14.44 1.27 -17.12
CA ILE A 331 13.48 1.33 -16.03
C ILE A 331 12.77 2.67 -16.08
N ILE A 332 11.43 2.65 -16.03
CA ILE A 332 10.60 3.85 -16.01
C ILE A 332 9.75 3.86 -14.74
N ASP A 333 9.81 4.95 -14.00
CA ASP A 333 8.85 5.24 -12.93
C ASP A 333 8.08 6.53 -13.27
N PRO A 334 6.83 6.42 -13.75
CA PRO A 334 6.03 7.59 -14.16
C PRO A 334 5.30 8.27 -12.99
N ALA A 335 5.69 8.00 -11.76
CA ALA A 335 5.25 8.67 -10.54
C ALA A 335 6.33 8.53 -9.46
N CYS A 336 7.57 8.92 -9.82
CA CYS A 336 8.77 8.51 -9.08
C CYS A 336 8.90 9.15 -7.69
N GLY A 337 8.13 10.21 -7.38
CA GLY A 337 8.28 10.90 -6.11
C GLY A 337 9.72 11.33 -5.89
N ALA A 338 10.31 10.99 -4.74
CA ALA A 338 11.72 11.23 -4.43
C ALA A 338 12.70 10.18 -5.01
N GLY A 339 12.25 9.30 -5.90
CA GLY A 339 13.10 8.38 -6.65
C GLY A 339 13.40 7.02 -6.00
N ASN A 340 12.71 6.64 -4.94
CA ASN A 340 13.03 5.44 -4.15
C ASN A 340 13.08 4.14 -4.98
N PHE A 341 12.11 3.91 -5.86
CA PHE A 341 12.10 2.75 -6.75
C PHE A 341 13.29 2.76 -7.71
N LEU A 342 13.59 3.90 -8.28
CA LEU A 342 14.69 4.07 -9.24
C LEU A 342 16.04 3.82 -8.59
N ILE A 343 16.25 4.32 -7.38
CA ILE A 343 17.49 4.15 -6.61
C ILE A 343 17.71 2.67 -6.29
N GLU A 344 16.69 1.98 -5.78
CA GLU A 344 16.82 0.59 -5.41
C GLU A 344 17.11 -0.29 -6.62
N VAL A 345 16.39 -0.11 -7.72
CA VAL A 345 16.62 -0.87 -8.96
C VAL A 345 18.01 -0.58 -9.53
N TYR A 346 18.46 0.68 -9.50
CA TYR A 346 19.81 1.02 -9.93
C TYR A 346 20.87 0.28 -9.11
N ARG A 347 20.71 0.21 -7.79
CA ARG A 347 21.62 -0.51 -6.89
C ARG A 347 21.64 -2.01 -7.20
N GLU A 348 20.48 -2.63 -7.35
CA GLU A 348 20.35 -4.06 -7.66
C GLU A 348 20.99 -4.44 -8.98
N LEU A 349 20.68 -3.72 -10.08
CA LEU A 349 21.26 -4.00 -11.38
C LEU A 349 22.77 -3.73 -11.42
N SER A 350 23.24 -2.68 -10.73
CA SER A 350 24.68 -2.41 -10.59
C SER A 350 25.39 -3.51 -9.78
N GLN A 351 24.76 -4.01 -8.73
CA GLN A 351 25.29 -5.09 -7.91
C GLN A 351 25.36 -6.40 -8.69
N LEU A 352 24.31 -6.73 -9.43
CA LEU A 352 24.30 -7.93 -10.29
C LEU A 352 25.39 -7.85 -11.37
N THR A 353 25.56 -6.69 -11.99
CA THR A 353 26.65 -6.46 -12.97
C THR A 353 28.02 -6.66 -12.34
N ARG A 354 28.23 -6.20 -11.11
CA ARG A 354 29.47 -6.41 -10.36
C ARG A 354 29.72 -7.91 -10.11
N TYR A 355 28.70 -8.65 -9.70
CA TYR A 355 28.80 -10.10 -9.52
C TYR A 355 29.20 -10.82 -10.81
N ILE A 356 28.61 -10.43 -11.94
CA ILE A 356 28.98 -10.96 -13.25
C ILE A 356 30.47 -10.68 -13.54
N ASN A 357 30.93 -9.44 -13.33
CA ASN A 357 32.32 -9.02 -13.59
C ASN A 357 33.33 -9.74 -12.69
N GLU A 358 33.02 -9.88 -11.40
CA GLU A 358 33.85 -10.67 -10.49
C GLU A 358 34.00 -12.12 -10.97
N ARG A 359 32.88 -12.72 -11.41
CA ARG A 359 32.89 -14.10 -11.88
C ARG A 359 33.59 -14.26 -13.22
N LEU A 360 33.40 -13.36 -14.19
CA LEU A 360 34.13 -13.34 -15.44
C LEU A 360 35.64 -13.22 -15.22
N THR A 361 36.07 -12.35 -14.29
CA THR A 361 37.47 -12.19 -13.91
C THR A 361 38.04 -13.50 -13.32
N MET A 362 37.32 -14.19 -12.44
CA MET A 362 37.70 -15.48 -11.89
C MET A 362 37.85 -16.57 -12.96
N LEU A 363 37.03 -16.49 -14.01
CA LEU A 363 37.10 -17.41 -15.17
C LEU A 363 38.11 -16.99 -16.21
N GLY A 364 38.89 -15.90 -15.97
CA GLY A 364 39.91 -15.39 -16.89
C GLY A 364 39.36 -14.70 -18.13
N ALA A 365 38.10 -14.25 -18.08
CA ALA A 365 37.42 -13.55 -19.18
C ALA A 365 37.42 -12.04 -18.98
N GLN A 366 37.12 -11.30 -20.04
CA GLN A 366 36.99 -9.85 -20.01
C GLN A 366 35.71 -9.42 -19.30
N SER A 367 35.80 -8.39 -18.45
CA SER A 367 34.65 -7.78 -17.82
C SER A 367 33.75 -7.08 -18.83
N ILE A 368 32.46 -7.03 -18.53
CA ILE A 368 31.46 -6.23 -19.23
C ILE A 368 31.38 -4.83 -18.66
N ASP A 369 30.73 -3.90 -19.37
CA ASP A 369 30.47 -2.55 -18.88
C ASP A 369 29.52 -2.58 -17.66
N ASP A 370 29.71 -1.62 -16.77
CA ASP A 370 28.82 -1.43 -15.64
C ASP A 370 27.44 -0.96 -16.08
N PHE A 371 26.39 -1.34 -15.33
CA PHE A 371 25.03 -0.86 -15.58
C PHE A 371 24.96 0.68 -15.58
N SER A 372 24.35 1.24 -16.60
CA SER A 372 24.30 2.69 -16.82
C SER A 372 23.11 3.32 -16.12
N TRP A 373 23.33 4.37 -15.32
CA TRP A 373 22.25 5.18 -14.75
C TRP A 373 21.41 5.92 -15.81
N LYS A 374 21.93 6.07 -17.03
CA LYS A 374 21.18 6.67 -18.17
C LYS A 374 20.01 5.82 -18.63
N ASN A 375 19.92 4.57 -18.14
CA ASN A 375 18.81 3.67 -18.40
C ASN A 375 17.71 3.78 -17.31
N ILE A 376 17.84 4.73 -16.39
CA ILE A 376 16.88 4.99 -15.30
C ILE A 376 16.12 6.28 -15.65
N HIS A 377 14.79 6.19 -15.76
CA HIS A 377 13.91 7.25 -16.20
C HIS A 377 12.82 7.51 -15.17
N GLY A 378 12.67 8.75 -14.73
CA GLY A 378 11.62 9.16 -13.79
C GLY A 378 10.77 10.28 -14.36
N ILE A 379 9.48 10.29 -14.00
CA ILE A 379 8.58 11.41 -14.29
C ILE A 379 7.84 11.76 -13.00
N GLU A 380 7.89 13.03 -12.65
CA GLU A 380 7.21 13.54 -11.46
C GLU A 380 6.58 14.90 -11.76
N ASN A 381 5.35 15.09 -11.31
CA ASN A 381 4.59 16.31 -11.59
C ASN A 381 4.90 17.45 -10.62
N THR A 382 5.55 17.15 -9.50
CA THR A 382 5.84 18.10 -8.43
C THR A 382 7.29 18.55 -8.52
N HIS A 383 7.53 19.86 -8.64
CA HIS A 383 8.87 20.44 -8.77
C HIS A 383 9.83 19.92 -7.70
N PHE A 384 9.46 20.05 -6.43
CA PHE A 384 10.33 19.64 -5.32
C PHE A 384 10.66 18.17 -5.34
N ALA A 385 9.68 17.30 -5.59
CA ALA A 385 9.90 15.87 -5.63
C ALA A 385 10.78 15.44 -6.81
N SER A 386 10.62 16.07 -8.00
CA SER A 386 11.47 15.79 -9.16
C SER A 386 12.92 16.19 -8.91
N GLN A 387 13.17 17.36 -8.30
CA GLN A 387 14.50 17.81 -7.92
C GLN A 387 15.12 16.89 -6.87
N MET A 388 14.36 16.49 -5.85
CA MET A 388 14.82 15.54 -4.83
C MET A 388 15.14 14.17 -5.42
N ALA A 389 14.34 13.69 -6.37
CA ALA A 389 14.61 12.41 -7.07
C ALA A 389 15.94 12.46 -7.83
N ALA A 390 16.19 13.55 -8.55
CA ALA A 390 17.44 13.75 -9.29
C ALA A 390 18.65 13.81 -8.35
N LEU A 391 18.54 14.54 -7.25
CA LEU A 391 19.59 14.62 -6.21
C LEU A 391 19.82 13.25 -5.55
N SER A 392 18.77 12.60 -5.10
CA SER A 392 18.83 11.31 -4.41
C SER A 392 19.43 10.22 -5.29
N LEU A 393 19.06 10.18 -6.57
CA LEU A 393 19.65 9.25 -7.54
C LEU A 393 21.13 9.56 -7.78
N SER A 394 21.51 10.83 -7.89
CA SER A 394 22.92 11.25 -8.08
C SER A 394 23.78 10.83 -6.88
N ILE A 395 23.29 11.03 -5.66
CA ILE A 395 23.95 10.61 -4.42
C ILE A 395 24.09 9.07 -4.38
N ALA A 396 23.04 8.34 -4.72
CA ALA A 396 23.07 6.87 -4.76
C ALA A 396 24.07 6.33 -5.79
N ILE A 397 24.18 6.97 -6.95
CA ILE A 397 25.18 6.63 -7.97
C ILE A 397 26.60 6.84 -7.42
N TYR A 398 26.85 7.98 -6.76
CA TYR A 398 28.13 8.23 -6.13
C TYR A 398 28.48 7.20 -5.05
N GLN A 399 27.53 6.90 -4.15
CA GLN A 399 27.75 5.91 -3.10
C GLN A 399 28.07 4.51 -3.64
N ASN A 400 27.59 4.20 -4.84
CA ASN A 400 27.83 2.90 -5.48
C ASN A 400 29.13 2.86 -6.30
N LYS A 401 29.48 3.94 -7.03
CA LYS A 401 30.56 3.94 -8.04
C LYS A 401 31.64 5.01 -7.81
N SER A 402 31.52 5.83 -6.79
CA SER A 402 32.37 7.01 -6.57
C SER A 402 32.41 7.99 -7.78
N VAL A 403 31.37 7.94 -8.63
CA VAL A 403 31.18 8.89 -9.74
C VAL A 403 29.93 9.69 -9.42
N LEU A 404 30.06 11.01 -9.32
CA LEU A 404 28.97 11.92 -9.03
C LEU A 404 28.43 12.53 -10.32
N PRO A 405 27.28 12.07 -10.85
CA PRO A 405 26.65 12.75 -11.97
C PRO A 405 26.01 14.07 -11.52
N CYS A 406 25.97 15.04 -12.41
CA CYS A 406 25.15 16.23 -12.20
C CYS A 406 23.67 15.83 -12.08
N PRO A 407 22.92 16.30 -11.08
CA PRO A 407 21.50 15.99 -10.95
C PRO A 407 20.68 16.30 -12.20
N LEU A 408 21.06 17.32 -12.95
CA LEU A 408 20.41 17.70 -14.22
C LEU A 408 20.72 16.74 -15.38
N THR A 409 21.68 15.81 -15.22
CA THR A 409 22.02 14.82 -16.26
C THR A 409 21.36 13.47 -16.05
N VAL A 410 20.70 13.27 -14.91
CA VAL A 410 19.84 12.10 -14.69
C VAL A 410 18.46 12.36 -15.32
N ASP A 411 17.86 11.36 -15.94
CA ASP A 411 16.60 11.52 -16.66
C ASP A 411 15.41 11.49 -15.70
N ILE A 412 15.26 12.58 -14.94
CA ILE A 412 14.09 12.85 -14.09
C ILE A 412 13.39 14.07 -14.66
N ARG A 413 12.18 13.84 -15.23
CA ARG A 413 11.41 14.90 -15.90
C ARG A 413 10.33 15.45 -14.99
N GLU A 414 10.32 16.79 -14.84
CA GLU A 414 9.26 17.52 -14.15
C GLU A 414 8.10 17.74 -15.12
N GLU A 415 7.23 16.76 -15.24
CA GLU A 415 6.14 16.75 -16.20
C GLU A 415 4.91 16.01 -15.64
N ASN A 416 3.73 16.31 -16.20
CA ASN A 416 2.54 15.52 -15.89
C ASN A 416 2.56 14.19 -16.67
N PRO A 417 2.75 13.04 -15.97
CA PRO A 417 2.88 11.74 -16.62
C PRO A 417 1.63 11.30 -17.42
N LEU A 418 0.47 11.93 -17.19
CA LEU A 418 -0.77 11.58 -17.90
C LEU A 418 -0.90 12.26 -19.27
N VAL A 419 0.03 13.17 -19.61
CA VAL A 419 -0.05 13.94 -20.87
C VAL A 419 1.21 13.84 -21.72
N VAL A 420 2.29 13.20 -21.20
CA VAL A 420 3.57 13.05 -21.89
C VAL A 420 3.85 11.59 -22.25
N GLU A 421 4.69 11.37 -23.24
CA GLU A 421 5.22 10.03 -23.56
C GLU A 421 6.32 9.67 -22.57
N TRP A 422 6.33 8.40 -22.12
CA TRP A 422 7.27 7.95 -21.09
C TRP A 422 8.60 7.47 -21.68
N ASP A 423 8.62 7.00 -22.92
CA ASP A 423 9.74 6.31 -23.56
C ASP A 423 10.49 7.15 -24.61
N VAL A 424 10.44 8.47 -24.50
CA VAL A 424 11.03 9.41 -25.49
C VAL A 424 12.51 9.16 -25.74
N ASN A 425 13.28 8.79 -24.72
CA ASN A 425 14.74 8.62 -24.80
C ASN A 425 15.18 7.15 -24.83
N ILE A 426 14.25 6.20 -25.06
CA ILE A 426 14.55 4.76 -24.99
C ILE A 426 14.69 4.19 -26.42
N PRO A 427 15.82 3.52 -26.72
CA PRO A 427 16.01 2.84 -28.01
C PRO A 427 14.92 1.80 -28.29
N ASP A 428 14.62 1.53 -29.55
CA ASP A 428 13.58 0.56 -29.93
C ASP A 428 13.89 -0.89 -29.51
N ASP A 429 15.17 -1.24 -29.43
CA ASP A 429 15.66 -2.54 -28.95
C ASP A 429 15.85 -2.62 -27.45
N GLY A 430 15.56 -1.56 -26.71
CA GLY A 430 15.62 -1.51 -25.26
C GLY A 430 14.58 -2.43 -24.59
N GLU A 431 15.01 -3.22 -23.60
CA GLU A 431 14.13 -4.01 -22.75
C GLU A 431 13.57 -3.10 -21.65
N VAL A 432 12.26 -2.85 -21.68
CA VAL A 432 11.64 -1.83 -20.81
C VAL A 432 10.84 -2.47 -19.68
N TYR A 433 11.00 -1.96 -18.47
CA TYR A 433 10.15 -2.26 -17.34
C TYR A 433 9.61 -0.99 -16.71
N ILE A 434 8.29 -0.94 -16.48
CA ILE A 434 7.63 0.20 -15.84
C ILE A 434 7.28 -0.21 -14.41
N ILE A 435 7.69 0.61 -13.45
CA ILE A 435 7.48 0.34 -12.03
C ILE A 435 6.93 1.59 -11.35
N GLY A 436 6.39 1.46 -10.15
CA GLY A 436 6.05 2.63 -9.34
C GLY A 436 4.85 2.45 -8.42
N ASN A 437 4.55 3.52 -7.74
CA ASN A 437 3.41 3.64 -6.83
C ASN A 437 2.58 4.88 -7.22
N PRO A 438 1.80 4.81 -8.31
CA PRO A 438 1.04 5.95 -8.81
C PRO A 438 0.02 6.46 -7.79
N PRO A 439 -0.28 7.77 -7.78
CA PRO A 439 -1.18 8.37 -6.80
C PRO A 439 -2.61 7.84 -6.92
N TYR A 440 -3.16 7.30 -5.84
CA TYR A 440 -4.53 6.82 -5.77
C TYR A 440 -5.45 7.87 -5.16
N ARG A 441 -6.51 8.22 -5.92
CA ARG A 441 -7.58 9.14 -5.51
C ARG A 441 -8.92 8.66 -6.03
N GLY A 442 -9.80 8.25 -5.15
CA GLY A 442 -11.16 7.87 -5.52
C GLY A 442 -11.88 9.03 -6.23
N ALA A 443 -12.74 8.73 -7.21
CA ALA A 443 -13.37 9.68 -8.14
C ALA A 443 -13.99 10.92 -7.49
N LYS A 444 -14.57 10.79 -6.30
CA LYS A 444 -15.18 11.91 -5.55
C LYS A 444 -14.18 12.89 -4.94
N LYS A 445 -12.94 12.43 -4.70
CA LYS A 445 -11.87 13.22 -4.06
C LYS A 445 -10.90 13.83 -5.08
N GLN A 446 -11.05 13.52 -6.36
CA GLN A 446 -10.22 14.08 -7.44
C GLN A 446 -10.48 15.57 -7.62
N THR A 447 -9.39 16.34 -7.83
CA THR A 447 -9.46 17.75 -8.18
C THR A 447 -10.05 17.94 -9.60
N PRO A 448 -10.50 19.14 -9.96
CA PRO A 448 -10.94 19.41 -11.34
C PRO A 448 -9.87 19.09 -12.40
N GLN A 449 -8.59 19.39 -12.11
CA GLN A 449 -7.48 19.08 -13.01
C GLN A 449 -7.27 17.58 -13.15
N GLN A 450 -7.25 16.82 -12.05
CA GLN A 450 -7.14 15.36 -12.09
C GLN A 450 -8.27 14.68 -12.87
N LYS A 451 -9.50 15.19 -12.76
CA LYS A 451 -10.62 14.71 -13.57
C LYS A 451 -10.39 14.94 -15.04
N LYS A 452 -9.94 16.15 -15.41
CA LYS A 452 -9.64 16.53 -16.80
C LYS A 452 -8.51 15.70 -17.40
N ASP A 453 -7.44 15.45 -16.63
CA ASP A 453 -6.34 14.60 -17.08
C ASP A 453 -6.79 13.16 -17.29
N LYS A 454 -7.56 12.59 -16.34
CA LYS A 454 -8.16 11.27 -16.49
C LYS A 454 -9.10 11.18 -17.70
N GLU A 455 -9.95 12.19 -17.93
CA GLU A 455 -10.83 12.23 -19.10
C GLU A 455 -10.05 12.20 -20.42
N LYS A 456 -8.88 12.84 -20.48
CA LYS A 456 -8.01 12.76 -21.67
C LYS A 456 -7.47 11.35 -21.88
N VAL A 457 -6.95 10.72 -20.80
CA VAL A 457 -6.40 9.36 -20.87
C VAL A 457 -7.45 8.35 -21.33
N PHE A 458 -8.68 8.49 -20.86
CA PHE A 458 -9.80 7.60 -21.18
C PHE A 458 -10.72 8.13 -22.28
N SER A 459 -10.27 9.07 -23.11
CA SER A 459 -11.12 9.72 -24.15
C SER A 459 -11.78 8.75 -25.13
N GLU A 460 -11.17 7.60 -25.36
CA GLU A 460 -11.66 6.54 -26.24
C GLU A 460 -12.67 5.59 -25.54
N TYR A 461 -12.88 5.73 -24.23
CA TYR A 461 -13.67 4.79 -23.43
C TYR A 461 -14.82 5.47 -22.71
N GLU A 462 -15.97 4.80 -22.66
CA GLU A 462 -17.12 5.28 -21.91
C GLU A 462 -17.02 4.95 -20.40
N LYS A 463 -17.78 5.70 -19.58
CA LYS A 463 -18.00 5.44 -18.14
C LYS A 463 -16.73 5.47 -17.27
N CYS A 464 -15.77 6.31 -17.60
CA CYS A 464 -14.50 6.40 -16.85
C CYS A 464 -14.53 7.40 -15.68
N ALA A 465 -15.61 8.19 -15.54
CA ALA A 465 -15.74 9.19 -14.48
C ALA A 465 -15.61 8.61 -13.05
N GLU A 466 -16.09 7.39 -12.85
CA GLU A 466 -16.08 6.70 -11.56
C GLU A 466 -14.72 6.03 -11.21
N LEU A 467 -13.77 6.01 -12.16
CA LEU A 467 -12.47 5.36 -11.95
C LEU A 467 -11.61 6.13 -10.96
N ASP A 468 -10.81 5.37 -10.18
CA ASP A 468 -9.72 5.90 -9.38
C ASP A 468 -8.68 6.58 -10.28
N TYR A 469 -7.96 7.55 -9.74
CA TYR A 469 -6.96 8.30 -10.51
C TYR A 469 -5.81 7.42 -10.97
N ALA A 470 -5.37 6.47 -10.14
CA ALA A 470 -4.33 5.49 -10.47
C ALA A 470 -4.66 4.62 -11.72
N ALA A 471 -5.95 4.43 -12.03
CA ALA A 471 -6.37 3.70 -13.23
C ALA A 471 -5.78 4.27 -14.53
N SER A 472 -5.48 5.59 -14.55
CA SER A 472 -4.86 6.25 -15.69
C SER A 472 -3.47 5.72 -16.00
N TRP A 473 -2.65 5.48 -14.96
CA TRP A 473 -1.32 4.88 -15.12
C TRP A 473 -1.39 3.45 -15.65
N PHE A 474 -2.35 2.66 -15.15
CA PHE A 474 -2.56 1.29 -15.64
C PHE A 474 -2.87 1.27 -17.14
N LEU A 475 -3.75 2.16 -17.62
CA LEU A 475 -4.08 2.20 -19.06
C LEU A 475 -2.89 2.66 -19.89
N LEU A 476 -2.18 3.71 -19.49
CA LEU A 476 -1.01 4.21 -20.21
C LEU A 476 0.12 3.18 -20.25
N ALA A 477 0.42 2.53 -19.12
CA ALA A 477 1.38 1.45 -19.04
C ALA A 477 0.97 0.27 -19.95
N THR A 478 -0.31 -0.10 -19.95
CA THR A 478 -0.84 -1.17 -20.78
C THR A 478 -0.65 -0.88 -22.28
N LYS A 479 -1.00 0.33 -22.73
CA LYS A 479 -0.77 0.76 -24.13
C LYS A 479 0.72 0.74 -24.50
N MET A 480 1.59 1.11 -23.55
CA MET A 480 3.03 1.11 -23.79
C MET A 480 3.61 -0.31 -23.87
N ILE A 481 3.27 -1.21 -22.94
CA ILE A 481 3.82 -2.58 -22.95
C ILE A 481 3.29 -3.41 -24.10
N GLU A 482 2.09 -3.15 -24.62
CA GLU A 482 1.60 -3.77 -25.84
C GLU A 482 2.50 -3.42 -27.03
N ARG A 483 2.85 -2.14 -27.18
CA ARG A 483 3.70 -1.63 -28.27
C ARG A 483 5.14 -2.14 -28.17
N ARG A 484 5.70 -2.16 -26.95
CA ARG A 484 7.09 -2.53 -26.68
C ARG A 484 7.30 -3.98 -26.26
N HIS A 485 6.24 -4.78 -26.17
CA HIS A 485 6.31 -6.17 -25.71
C HIS A 485 7.03 -6.32 -24.37
N SER A 486 6.71 -5.48 -23.43
CA SER A 486 7.35 -5.34 -22.11
C SER A 486 6.40 -5.69 -20.95
N ALA A 487 6.74 -5.26 -19.73
CA ALA A 487 5.92 -5.51 -18.54
C ALA A 487 5.95 -4.30 -17.59
N PHE A 488 4.91 -4.18 -16.78
CA PHE A 488 4.89 -3.20 -15.71
C PHE A 488 4.45 -3.81 -14.37
N SER A 489 4.83 -3.18 -13.27
CA SER A 489 4.31 -3.52 -11.96
C SER A 489 4.01 -2.26 -11.14
N PHE A 490 2.76 -2.15 -10.68
CA PHE A 490 2.31 -1.02 -9.89
C PHE A 490 1.73 -1.45 -8.55
N VAL A 491 2.03 -0.64 -7.53
CA VAL A 491 1.35 -0.66 -6.25
C VAL A 491 0.07 0.17 -6.37
N THR A 492 -1.03 -0.34 -5.81
CA THR A 492 -2.28 0.42 -5.75
C THR A 492 -3.12 0.01 -4.55
N THR A 493 -4.14 0.77 -4.24
CA THR A 493 -5.11 0.35 -3.23
C THR A 493 -6.03 -0.75 -3.76
N ASN A 494 -6.73 -1.45 -2.86
CA ASN A 494 -7.73 -2.45 -3.23
C ASN A 494 -8.83 -1.92 -4.17
N SER A 495 -8.91 -0.62 -4.41
CA SER A 495 -9.95 -0.04 -5.28
C SER A 495 -9.93 -0.62 -6.68
N LEU A 496 -8.74 -0.95 -7.23
CA LEU A 496 -8.63 -1.52 -8.57
C LEU A 496 -8.85 -3.04 -8.64
N SER A 497 -8.88 -3.72 -7.49
CA SER A 497 -9.17 -5.16 -7.37
C SER A 497 -10.56 -5.46 -6.82
N GLN A 498 -11.41 -4.46 -6.62
CA GLN A 498 -12.71 -4.59 -5.98
C GLN A 498 -13.77 -3.67 -6.57
N GLY A 499 -15.02 -4.01 -6.32
CA GLY A 499 -16.16 -3.16 -6.62
C GLY A 499 -16.35 -2.89 -8.10
N GLU A 500 -16.91 -1.74 -8.40
CA GLU A 500 -17.24 -1.33 -9.77
C GLU A 500 -16.00 -1.04 -10.62
N GLN A 501 -14.88 -0.71 -9.97
CA GLN A 501 -13.62 -0.41 -10.64
C GLN A 501 -13.15 -1.55 -11.53
N VAL A 502 -13.29 -2.80 -11.05
CA VAL A 502 -12.88 -3.99 -11.79
C VAL A 502 -13.60 -4.07 -13.12
N GLY A 503 -14.93 -3.99 -13.12
CA GLY A 503 -15.72 -4.06 -14.35
C GLY A 503 -15.57 -2.86 -15.29
N LEU A 504 -15.10 -1.72 -14.77
CA LEU A 504 -14.88 -0.50 -15.57
C LEU A 504 -13.47 -0.41 -16.18
N LEU A 505 -12.46 -0.94 -15.49
CA LEU A 505 -11.05 -0.82 -15.91
C LEU A 505 -10.56 -2.07 -16.66
N TRP A 506 -10.60 -3.23 -16.02
CA TRP A 506 -9.89 -4.41 -16.50
C TRP A 506 -10.31 -4.94 -17.88
N PRO A 507 -11.59 -4.90 -18.28
CA PRO A 507 -11.93 -5.26 -19.66
C PRO A 507 -11.16 -4.43 -20.68
N LYS A 508 -10.97 -3.12 -20.40
CA LYS A 508 -10.24 -2.21 -21.30
C LYS A 508 -8.75 -2.53 -21.36
N LEU A 509 -8.15 -2.92 -20.23
CA LEU A 509 -6.74 -3.34 -20.22
C LEU A 509 -6.53 -4.63 -21.02
N PHE A 510 -7.43 -5.61 -20.85
CA PHE A 510 -7.32 -6.90 -21.55
C PHE A 510 -7.56 -6.80 -23.06
N GLU A 511 -8.23 -5.75 -23.55
CA GLU A 511 -8.33 -5.44 -24.98
C GLU A 511 -6.95 -5.23 -25.65
N HIS A 512 -5.91 -4.90 -24.86
CA HIS A 512 -4.54 -4.67 -25.31
C HIS A 512 -3.63 -5.90 -25.24
N ASN A 513 -4.18 -7.11 -25.27
CA ASN A 513 -3.42 -8.36 -25.26
C ASN A 513 -2.39 -8.46 -24.11
N VAL A 514 -2.81 -8.10 -22.92
CA VAL A 514 -2.02 -8.21 -21.70
C VAL A 514 -2.61 -9.25 -20.75
N TYR A 515 -1.80 -9.71 -19.81
CA TYR A 515 -2.22 -10.60 -18.74
C TYR A 515 -1.55 -10.21 -17.43
N ILE A 516 -2.17 -10.58 -16.30
CA ILE A 516 -1.58 -10.40 -14.99
C ILE A 516 -0.58 -11.54 -14.77
N GLN A 517 0.71 -11.23 -14.80
CA GLN A 517 1.80 -12.18 -14.63
C GLN A 517 1.93 -12.57 -13.16
N PHE A 518 1.83 -11.60 -12.26
CA PHE A 518 1.81 -11.85 -10.82
C PHE A 518 0.94 -10.83 -10.10
N ALA A 519 0.48 -11.19 -8.92
CA ALA A 519 -0.24 -10.27 -8.06
C ALA A 519 -0.03 -10.60 -6.58
N TYR A 520 0.01 -9.57 -5.75
CA TYR A 520 -0.04 -9.69 -4.29
C TYR A 520 -1.44 -9.42 -3.78
N ARG A 521 -2.00 -10.35 -3.01
CA ARG A 521 -3.24 -10.17 -2.26
C ARG A 521 -3.11 -8.99 -1.29
N PRO A 522 -4.24 -8.40 -0.85
CA PRO A 522 -4.21 -7.22 0.02
C PRO A 522 -3.33 -7.39 1.25
N PHE A 523 -2.38 -6.49 1.43
CA PHE A 523 -1.51 -6.43 2.61
C PHE A 523 -1.31 -4.99 3.08
N LYS A 524 -0.83 -4.83 4.30
CA LYS A 524 -0.58 -3.50 4.86
C LYS A 524 0.76 -2.96 4.39
N TRP A 525 0.71 -1.80 3.73
CA TRP A 525 1.88 -1.05 3.33
C TRP A 525 2.40 -0.28 4.55
N LYS A 526 3.52 -0.73 5.10
CA LYS A 526 4.13 -0.06 6.25
C LYS A 526 4.98 1.11 5.76
N ASN A 527 4.83 2.24 6.41
CA ASN A 527 5.66 3.42 6.26
C ASN A 527 6.42 3.63 7.56
N ASN A 528 7.72 3.91 7.48
CA ASN A 528 8.56 4.16 8.66
C ASN A 528 8.35 5.55 9.31
N ALA A 529 7.37 6.34 8.87
CA ALA A 529 7.08 7.65 9.46
C ALA A 529 6.26 7.53 10.76
N LYS A 530 6.63 8.30 11.79
CA LYS A 530 6.11 8.24 13.17
C LYS A 530 4.58 8.38 13.32
N ASN A 531 3.83 8.81 12.30
CA ASN A 531 2.37 9.02 12.35
C ASN A 531 1.65 8.56 11.07
N SER A 532 2.20 7.61 10.31
CA SER A 532 1.59 7.18 9.06
C SER A 532 0.37 6.28 9.28
N THR A 533 -0.74 6.61 8.63
CA THR A 533 -1.88 5.72 8.51
C THR A 533 -1.49 4.52 7.61
N GLU A 534 -1.52 3.32 8.17
CA GLU A 534 -1.34 2.10 7.39
C GLU A 534 -2.37 2.02 6.26
N VAL A 535 -1.90 1.91 5.03
CA VAL A 535 -2.76 1.77 3.85
C VAL A 535 -2.73 0.32 3.37
N THR A 536 -3.89 -0.27 3.14
CA THR A 536 -3.97 -1.59 2.52
C THR A 536 -3.79 -1.45 1.01
N VAL A 537 -2.78 -2.13 0.47
CA VAL A 537 -2.43 -2.11 -0.94
C VAL A 537 -2.47 -3.49 -1.57
N VAL A 538 -2.46 -3.51 -2.88
CA VAL A 538 -2.24 -4.67 -3.75
C VAL A 538 -1.13 -4.33 -4.74
N ILE A 539 -0.46 -5.33 -5.27
CA ILE A 539 0.51 -5.18 -6.36
C ILE A 539 0.01 -5.99 -7.54
N PHE A 540 0.09 -5.39 -8.72
CA PHE A 540 -0.16 -6.07 -9.98
C PHE A 540 1.08 -5.98 -10.86
N GLY A 541 1.60 -7.13 -11.27
CA GLY A 541 2.55 -7.24 -12.37
C GLY A 541 1.81 -7.65 -13.63
N VAL A 542 1.85 -6.81 -14.65
CA VAL A 542 1.14 -7.01 -15.92
C VAL A 542 2.16 -7.09 -17.05
N SER A 543 2.01 -8.08 -17.92
CA SER A 543 2.90 -8.30 -19.03
C SER A 543 2.13 -8.39 -20.34
N SER A 544 2.80 -8.06 -21.46
CA SER A 544 2.21 -8.30 -22.78
C SER A 544 2.11 -9.81 -23.05
N SER A 545 1.07 -10.26 -23.74
CA SER A 545 0.84 -11.68 -24.03
C SER A 545 1.97 -12.34 -24.83
N SER A 546 2.74 -11.56 -25.60
CA SER A 546 3.92 -12.03 -26.33
C SER A 546 5.07 -12.49 -25.40
N ARG A 547 5.03 -12.12 -24.14
CA ARG A 547 6.01 -12.49 -23.08
C ARG A 547 5.45 -13.50 -22.09
N TYR A 548 4.43 -14.26 -22.47
CA TYR A 548 3.74 -15.14 -21.53
C TYR A 548 4.70 -16.02 -20.73
N ARG A 549 4.50 -16.01 -19.41
CA ARG A 549 5.18 -16.85 -18.42
C ARG A 549 4.13 -17.43 -17.49
N GLU A 550 4.52 -18.40 -16.68
CA GLU A 550 3.66 -18.87 -15.59
C GLU A 550 3.26 -17.71 -14.66
N CYS A 551 1.99 -17.71 -14.24
CA CYS A 551 1.47 -16.68 -13.35
C CYS A 551 1.77 -17.05 -11.90
N GLU A 552 2.11 -16.06 -11.07
CA GLU A 552 2.45 -16.26 -9.66
C GLU A 552 1.56 -15.41 -8.74
N LEU A 553 0.82 -16.07 -7.86
CA LEU A 553 -0.07 -15.43 -6.91
C LEU A 553 0.56 -15.44 -5.51
N PHE A 554 0.69 -14.26 -4.91
CA PHE A 554 1.29 -14.08 -3.59
C PHE A 554 0.22 -13.82 -2.53
N ASP A 555 0.27 -14.61 -1.46
CA ASP A 555 -0.55 -14.43 -0.26
C ASP A 555 0.36 -14.26 0.96
N ASN A 556 0.52 -13.04 1.44
CA ASN A 556 1.57 -12.65 2.38
C ASN A 556 2.96 -13.02 1.86
N MET A 557 3.66 -13.96 2.54
CA MET A 557 4.99 -14.42 2.18
C MET A 557 4.98 -15.72 1.36
N ARG A 558 3.81 -16.24 1.02
CA ARG A 558 3.67 -17.47 0.23
C ARG A 558 3.30 -17.13 -1.19
N SER A 559 3.94 -17.80 -2.14
CA SER A 559 3.51 -17.74 -3.53
C SER A 559 3.10 -19.14 -4.02
N HIS A 560 2.22 -19.16 -4.99
CA HIS A 560 1.85 -20.37 -5.69
C HIS A 560 1.61 -20.07 -7.17
N ARG A 561 2.01 -21.00 -8.02
CA ARG A 561 1.83 -20.89 -9.46
C ARG A 561 0.40 -21.21 -9.82
N VAL A 562 -0.16 -20.42 -10.70
CA VAL A 562 -1.51 -20.56 -11.22
C VAL A 562 -1.48 -20.40 -12.75
N LEU A 563 -2.50 -20.94 -13.42
CA LEU A 563 -2.59 -20.84 -14.87
C LEU A 563 -2.88 -19.40 -15.32
N GLU A 564 -3.66 -18.67 -14.54
CA GLU A 564 -4.05 -17.29 -14.83
C GLU A 564 -4.38 -16.55 -13.54
N ILE A 565 -4.32 -15.23 -13.59
CA ILE A 565 -4.73 -14.35 -12.47
C ILE A 565 -5.75 -13.36 -13.01
N GLY A 566 -6.85 -13.22 -12.29
CA GLY A 566 -7.86 -12.20 -12.57
C GLY A 566 -7.74 -10.95 -11.71
N PRO A 567 -8.56 -9.94 -12.02
CA PRO A 567 -8.53 -8.65 -11.33
C PRO A 567 -8.84 -8.72 -9.83
N TYR A 568 -9.57 -9.74 -9.38
CA TYR A 568 -9.87 -9.97 -7.96
C TYR A 568 -8.72 -10.67 -7.21
N ILE A 569 -7.57 -10.85 -7.87
CA ILE A 569 -6.40 -11.55 -7.33
C ILE A 569 -6.75 -13.00 -6.95
N THR A 570 -7.46 -13.65 -7.86
CA THR A 570 -7.88 -15.06 -7.82
C THR A 570 -7.37 -15.77 -9.07
N PRO A 571 -7.23 -17.11 -9.05
CA PRO A 571 -6.80 -17.89 -10.21
C PRO A 571 -7.94 -18.06 -11.25
N SER A 572 -8.61 -16.96 -11.58
CA SER A 572 -9.68 -16.89 -12.59
C SER A 572 -9.75 -15.49 -13.18
N LYS A 573 -9.86 -15.38 -14.49
CA LYS A 573 -10.04 -14.09 -15.21
C LYS A 573 -11.48 -13.57 -15.15
N GLU A 574 -12.38 -14.23 -14.47
CA GLU A 574 -13.77 -13.83 -14.45
C GLU A 574 -13.96 -12.43 -13.86
N ILE A 575 -14.73 -11.60 -14.57
CA ILE A 575 -15.07 -10.25 -14.16
C ILE A 575 -16.55 -10.19 -13.80
N VAL A 576 -16.82 -9.97 -12.52
CA VAL A 576 -18.18 -9.89 -12.00
C VAL A 576 -18.78 -8.53 -12.32
N LEU A 577 -19.79 -8.51 -13.18
CA LEU A 577 -20.54 -7.31 -13.56
C LEU A 577 -21.81 -7.18 -12.70
N LYS A 578 -22.24 -5.95 -12.47
CA LYS A 578 -23.49 -5.63 -11.77
C LYS A 578 -24.70 -6.33 -12.37
N ARG A 579 -25.54 -6.93 -11.53
CA ARG A 579 -26.83 -7.53 -11.91
C ARG A 579 -27.97 -6.89 -11.13
N THR A 580 -29.07 -6.64 -11.80
CA THR A 580 -30.28 -6.13 -11.16
C THR A 580 -31.14 -7.23 -10.53
N LYS A 581 -30.91 -8.48 -10.95
CA LYS A 581 -31.59 -9.68 -10.43
C LYS A 581 -30.58 -10.69 -9.94
N PRO A 582 -30.88 -11.45 -8.88
CA PRO A 582 -30.01 -12.53 -8.42
C PRO A 582 -29.69 -13.54 -9.54
N LEU A 583 -28.43 -13.94 -9.62
CA LEU A 583 -27.96 -15.02 -10.51
C LEU A 583 -28.54 -16.37 -10.06
N SER A 584 -28.53 -16.58 -8.76
CA SER A 584 -29.05 -17.76 -8.09
C SER A 584 -30.53 -17.61 -7.77
N LYS A 585 -31.23 -18.70 -7.42
CA LYS A 585 -32.66 -18.67 -7.01
C LYS A 585 -32.88 -18.10 -5.61
N LEU A 586 -32.25 -16.94 -5.33
CA LEU A 586 -32.43 -16.20 -4.09
C LEU A 586 -33.52 -15.14 -4.23
N PRO A 587 -34.23 -14.77 -3.15
CA PRO A 587 -35.23 -13.72 -3.19
C PRO A 587 -34.59 -12.35 -3.45
N TYR A 588 -35.40 -11.37 -3.88
CA TYR A 588 -34.87 -10.01 -4.13
C TYR A 588 -34.40 -9.34 -2.85
N MET A 589 -33.20 -8.80 -2.87
CA MET A 589 -32.68 -7.92 -1.83
C MET A 589 -32.88 -6.47 -2.26
N ASN A 590 -33.64 -5.72 -1.49
CA ASN A 590 -33.92 -4.32 -1.73
C ASN A 590 -33.01 -3.45 -0.87
N LYS A 591 -32.70 -2.24 -1.36
CA LYS A 591 -32.22 -1.19 -0.47
C LYS A 591 -33.37 -0.73 0.39
N GLY A 592 -33.14 -0.47 1.68
CA GLY A 592 -34.16 0.03 2.58
C GLY A 592 -34.75 1.39 2.17
N ASN A 593 -35.66 1.90 2.92
CA ASN A 593 -36.47 3.09 2.58
C ASN A 593 -35.67 4.37 2.83
N MET A 594 -35.58 5.25 1.83
CA MET A 594 -34.94 6.55 1.93
C MET A 594 -35.94 7.62 2.39
N PRO A 595 -35.70 8.28 3.51
CA PRO A 595 -36.62 9.30 4.01
C PRO A 595 -36.71 10.54 3.12
N TYR A 596 -35.54 11.11 2.76
CA TYR A 596 -35.39 12.34 1.98
C TYR A 596 -36.14 13.54 2.59
N ASP A 597 -35.95 13.75 3.90
CA ASP A 597 -36.82 14.56 4.75
C ASP A 597 -36.07 15.47 5.74
N ASN A 598 -34.76 15.54 5.70
CA ASN A 598 -33.89 16.23 6.68
C ASN A 598 -34.18 15.86 8.15
N GLY A 599 -34.63 14.60 8.38
CA GLY A 599 -34.92 14.10 9.73
C GLY A 599 -36.33 14.38 10.22
N TYR A 600 -37.11 15.21 9.54
CA TYR A 600 -38.45 15.58 10.02
C TYR A 600 -39.42 14.42 10.17
N LEU A 601 -39.32 13.37 9.36
CA LEU A 601 -40.12 12.15 9.52
C LEU A 601 -39.30 10.99 10.10
N SER A 602 -37.98 11.00 9.93
CA SER A 602 -37.10 9.85 10.16
C SER A 602 -36.25 9.96 11.41
N ASP A 603 -36.31 11.04 12.15
CA ASP A 603 -35.53 11.25 13.37
C ASP A 603 -36.42 11.77 14.51
N ILE A 604 -37.31 10.91 14.95
CA ILE A 604 -38.20 11.17 16.07
C ILE A 604 -37.59 10.55 17.32
N SER A 605 -37.43 11.36 18.36
CA SER A 605 -36.92 10.87 19.65
C SER A 605 -37.93 9.99 20.37
N LYS A 606 -37.48 9.15 21.27
CA LYS A 606 -38.35 8.32 22.11
C LYS A 606 -39.24 9.19 22.98
N GLU A 607 -38.69 10.26 23.53
CA GLU A 607 -39.38 11.20 24.40
C GLU A 607 -40.50 11.92 23.63
N GLU A 608 -40.22 12.42 22.46
CA GLU A 608 -41.19 13.09 21.57
C GLU A 608 -42.32 12.14 21.17
N ARG A 609 -41.97 10.91 20.77
CA ARG A 609 -42.96 9.85 20.48
C ARG A 609 -43.89 9.60 21.68
N ILE A 610 -43.29 9.41 22.87
CA ILE A 610 -44.08 9.16 24.10
C ILE A 610 -44.99 10.33 24.40
N GLN A 611 -44.55 11.58 24.27
CA GLN A 611 -45.33 12.77 24.48
C GLN A 611 -46.51 12.82 23.50
N ILE A 612 -46.24 12.64 22.20
CA ILE A 612 -47.29 12.69 21.18
C ILE A 612 -48.37 11.60 21.43
N ILE A 613 -47.97 10.39 21.78
CA ILE A 613 -48.89 9.28 22.03
C ILE A 613 -49.71 9.53 23.32
N SER A 614 -49.10 10.13 24.34
CA SER A 614 -49.82 10.44 25.60
C SER A 614 -50.93 11.47 25.41
N GLU A 615 -50.77 12.40 24.47
CA GLU A 615 -51.72 13.43 24.13
C GLU A 615 -52.73 12.95 23.04
N TYR A 616 -52.25 12.13 22.12
CA TYR A 616 -53.00 11.64 20.95
C TYR A 616 -52.80 10.12 20.80
N ALA A 617 -53.56 9.31 21.53
CA ALA A 617 -53.39 7.86 21.54
C ALA A 617 -53.52 7.20 20.14
N GLU A 618 -54.31 7.81 19.26
CA GLU A 618 -54.48 7.38 17.87
C GLU A 618 -53.24 7.56 17.00
N ALA A 619 -52.22 8.28 17.50
CA ALA A 619 -50.97 8.45 16.80
C ALA A 619 -50.06 7.21 16.86
N GLU A 620 -50.29 6.30 17.81
CA GLU A 620 -49.41 5.16 18.11
C GLU A 620 -49.10 4.31 16.87
N ASP A 621 -50.11 4.04 16.06
CA ASP A 621 -49.98 3.22 14.86
C ASP A 621 -49.31 3.93 13.68
N MET A 622 -48.96 5.22 13.81
CA MET A 622 -48.16 5.99 12.84
C MET A 622 -46.68 6.00 13.15
N PHE A 623 -46.26 5.53 14.32
CA PHE A 623 -44.87 5.41 14.67
C PHE A 623 -44.33 4.00 14.42
N LYS A 624 -43.16 3.92 13.82
CA LYS A 624 -42.40 2.69 13.61
C LYS A 624 -40.93 2.89 14.07
N LYS A 625 -40.31 1.81 14.52
CA LYS A 625 -38.84 1.81 14.70
C LYS A 625 -38.19 1.99 13.33
N LEU A 626 -37.13 2.79 13.25
CA LEU A 626 -36.33 2.97 12.04
C LEU A 626 -34.93 2.42 12.26
N VAL A 627 -34.54 1.43 11.45
CA VAL A 627 -33.22 0.80 11.58
C VAL A 627 -32.42 0.92 10.30
N GLY A 628 -31.22 1.48 10.43
CA GLY A 628 -30.15 1.37 9.46
C GLY A 628 -29.04 0.44 9.99
N SER A 629 -27.88 0.47 9.39
CA SER A 629 -26.74 -0.39 9.82
C SER A 629 -26.30 -0.07 11.25
N GLU A 630 -26.26 1.19 11.61
CA GLU A 630 -25.80 1.64 12.92
C GLU A 630 -26.80 1.29 14.04
N GLU A 631 -28.06 1.62 13.83
CA GLU A 631 -29.13 1.32 14.79
C GLU A 631 -29.23 -0.19 15.01
N TYR A 632 -29.18 -0.97 13.93
CA TYR A 632 -29.32 -2.42 14.00
C TYR A 632 -28.12 -3.07 14.71
N VAL A 633 -26.92 -2.71 14.35
CA VAL A 633 -25.69 -3.34 14.87
C VAL A 633 -25.38 -2.92 16.30
N ASN A 634 -25.63 -1.66 16.66
CA ASN A 634 -25.30 -1.09 17.97
C ASN A 634 -26.51 -1.02 18.93
N GLY A 635 -27.69 -1.49 18.50
CA GLY A 635 -28.90 -1.48 19.33
C GLY A 635 -29.44 -0.08 19.65
N LYS A 636 -29.15 0.91 18.77
CA LYS A 636 -29.67 2.27 18.95
C LYS A 636 -31.14 2.33 18.63
N GLU A 637 -31.93 2.98 19.50
CA GLU A 637 -33.35 3.19 19.28
C GLU A 637 -33.58 4.48 18.50
N ARG A 638 -34.27 4.36 17.36
CA ARG A 638 -34.69 5.47 16.52
C ARG A 638 -36.09 5.23 15.99
N TRP A 639 -36.89 6.26 15.93
CA TRP A 639 -38.29 6.19 15.52
C TRP A 639 -38.55 7.04 14.27
N CYS A 640 -39.57 6.66 13.50
CA CYS A 640 -40.03 7.44 12.37
C CYS A 640 -41.55 7.53 12.33
N LEU A 641 -42.06 8.57 11.71
CA LEU A 641 -43.42 8.68 11.28
C LEU A 641 -43.58 7.88 9.99
N TRP A 642 -44.40 6.83 10.04
CA TRP A 642 -44.77 6.00 8.91
C TRP A 642 -46.23 6.13 8.59
N ILE A 643 -46.56 7.03 7.67
CA ILE A 643 -47.91 7.47 7.39
C ILE A 643 -48.32 7.05 5.97
N PRO A 644 -49.00 5.93 5.77
CA PRO A 644 -49.63 5.58 4.50
C PRO A 644 -50.77 6.58 4.17
N ASP A 645 -51.21 6.62 2.89
CA ASP A 645 -52.23 7.58 2.43
C ASP A 645 -53.55 7.46 3.15
N ASP A 646 -53.98 6.27 3.53
CA ASP A 646 -55.21 6.01 4.31
C ASP A 646 -55.17 6.62 5.72
N LYS A 647 -54.00 6.89 6.27
CA LYS A 647 -53.82 7.53 7.59
C LYS A 647 -53.58 9.03 7.52
N LEU A 648 -53.40 9.62 6.33
CA LEU A 648 -53.07 11.03 6.19
C LEU A 648 -54.09 11.94 6.83
N ALA A 649 -55.37 11.66 6.64
CA ALA A 649 -56.47 12.47 7.21
C ALA A 649 -56.41 12.51 8.75
N LYS A 650 -56.06 11.39 9.41
CA LYS A 650 -55.84 11.34 10.87
C LYS A 650 -54.59 12.10 11.26
N ALA A 651 -53.50 11.90 10.53
CA ALA A 651 -52.22 12.51 10.82
C ALA A 651 -52.26 14.05 10.81
N ILE A 652 -53.00 14.64 9.86
CA ILE A 652 -53.14 16.09 9.75
C ILE A 652 -53.94 16.68 10.92
N ASN A 653 -54.80 15.90 11.54
CA ASN A 653 -55.57 16.32 12.72
C ASN A 653 -54.76 16.27 14.02
N ILE A 654 -53.56 15.73 14.01
CA ILE A 654 -52.67 15.67 15.15
C ILE A 654 -51.61 16.78 14.99
N PRO A 655 -51.69 17.92 15.74
CA PRO A 655 -50.87 19.09 15.48
C PRO A 655 -49.37 18.85 15.44
N PRO A 656 -48.76 18.08 16.38
CA PRO A 656 -47.31 17.77 16.31
C PRO A 656 -46.97 17.03 15.03
N ILE A 657 -47.72 16.01 14.62
CA ILE A 657 -47.45 15.23 13.40
C ILE A 657 -47.61 16.11 12.17
N LYS A 658 -48.64 16.97 12.14
CA LYS A 658 -48.82 17.94 11.05
C LYS A 658 -47.63 18.86 10.92
N ALA A 659 -47.09 19.35 12.04
CA ALA A 659 -45.89 20.22 12.03
C ALA A 659 -44.68 19.53 11.39
N HIS A 660 -44.46 18.25 11.64
CA HIS A 660 -43.41 17.45 10.99
C HIS A 660 -43.66 17.33 9.48
N ILE A 661 -44.89 17.05 9.08
CA ILE A 661 -45.28 16.97 7.66
C ILE A 661 -45.06 18.31 6.95
N ASP A 662 -45.49 19.42 7.56
CA ASP A 662 -45.33 20.75 6.97
C ASP A 662 -43.85 21.15 6.83
N LYS A 663 -42.99 20.90 7.85
CA LYS A 663 -41.53 21.10 7.79
C LYS A 663 -40.88 20.24 6.70
N CYS A 664 -41.28 18.99 6.57
CA CYS A 664 -40.80 18.11 5.53
C CYS A 664 -41.16 18.62 4.13
N ARG A 665 -42.38 19.13 3.95
CA ARG A 665 -42.82 19.76 2.70
C ARG A 665 -42.00 20.98 2.34
N GLU A 666 -41.78 21.87 3.29
CA GLU A 666 -40.99 23.09 3.13
C GLU A 666 -39.54 22.72 2.73
N TYR A 667 -38.89 21.80 3.45
CA TYR A 667 -37.55 21.30 3.10
C TYR A 667 -37.50 20.80 1.66
N ARG A 668 -38.44 19.94 1.24
CA ARG A 668 -38.46 19.37 -0.11
C ARG A 668 -38.66 20.41 -1.22
N LEU A 669 -39.41 21.46 -0.97
CA LEU A 669 -39.58 22.56 -1.92
C LEU A 669 -38.30 23.35 -2.20
N HIS A 670 -37.39 23.40 -1.20
CA HIS A 670 -36.13 24.11 -1.31
C HIS A 670 -34.98 23.26 -1.87
N LEU A 671 -35.21 21.97 -2.17
CA LEU A 671 -34.16 21.11 -2.78
C LEU A 671 -33.76 21.61 -4.17
N THR A 672 -32.56 21.32 -4.59
CA THR A 672 -32.07 21.70 -5.92
C THR A 672 -32.51 20.72 -7.00
N ASP A 673 -32.64 19.44 -6.67
CA ASP A 673 -33.03 18.41 -7.63
C ASP A 673 -34.54 18.33 -7.84
N SER A 674 -34.96 18.15 -9.10
CA SER A 674 -36.38 18.14 -9.50
C SER A 674 -37.12 16.92 -8.94
N ALA A 675 -36.47 15.79 -8.75
CA ALA A 675 -37.09 14.58 -8.22
C ALA A 675 -37.40 14.73 -6.71
N GLY A 676 -36.48 15.36 -5.97
CA GLY A 676 -36.67 15.73 -4.56
C GLY A 676 -37.80 16.71 -4.38
N LYS A 677 -37.93 17.74 -5.23
CA LYS A 677 -39.04 18.72 -5.20
C LYS A 677 -40.40 18.08 -5.39
N LYS A 678 -40.52 17.08 -6.28
CA LYS A 678 -41.76 16.34 -6.48
C LYS A 678 -42.25 15.60 -5.24
N LEU A 679 -41.37 15.23 -4.32
CA LEU A 679 -41.73 14.60 -3.06
C LEU A 679 -42.48 15.56 -2.11
N ALA A 680 -42.44 16.87 -2.35
CA ALA A 680 -43.28 17.84 -1.61
C ALA A 680 -44.79 17.67 -1.83
N GLU A 681 -45.22 16.94 -2.88
CA GLU A 681 -46.61 16.59 -3.15
C GLU A 681 -47.15 15.52 -2.18
N ARG A 682 -46.24 14.71 -1.60
CA ARG A 682 -46.54 13.69 -0.58
C ARG A 682 -45.61 13.83 0.62
N PRO A 683 -45.68 14.92 1.38
CA PRO A 683 -44.72 15.26 2.42
C PRO A 683 -44.78 14.33 3.64
N HIS A 684 -45.82 13.56 3.80
CA HIS A 684 -46.07 12.59 4.88
C HIS A 684 -45.41 11.24 4.65
N GLN A 685 -44.82 10.99 3.47
CA GLN A 685 -44.22 9.71 3.08
C GLN A 685 -42.73 9.82 2.89
N PHE A 686 -42.01 8.70 3.10
CA PHE A 686 -40.65 8.51 2.63
C PHE A 686 -40.62 8.48 1.10
N ARG A 687 -39.45 8.64 0.51
CA ARG A 687 -39.31 8.47 -0.93
C ARG A 687 -39.73 7.09 -1.39
N GLU A 688 -39.30 6.03 -0.69
CA GLU A 688 -39.79 4.67 -0.84
C GLU A 688 -40.62 4.29 0.38
N MET A 689 -41.76 3.59 0.11
CA MET A 689 -42.70 3.12 1.13
C MET A 689 -42.83 1.58 1.09
N ARG A 690 -41.67 0.90 1.15
CA ARG A 690 -41.64 -0.56 1.15
C ARG A 690 -41.82 -1.11 2.56
N TYR A 691 -42.77 -2.00 2.72
CA TYR A 691 -43.14 -2.51 4.03
C TYR A 691 -43.84 -3.87 3.89
N THR A 692 -43.70 -4.74 4.89
CA THR A 692 -44.47 -5.98 5.04
C THR A 692 -45.06 -6.08 6.44
N LYS A 693 -46.21 -6.75 6.55
CA LYS A 693 -46.82 -7.08 7.85
C LYS A 693 -46.12 -8.30 8.51
N GLY A 694 -45.27 -9.01 7.78
CA GLY A 694 -44.45 -10.10 8.28
C GLY A 694 -43.15 -9.64 8.87
N TYR A 695 -42.15 -10.48 8.75
CA TYR A 695 -40.81 -10.18 9.18
C TYR A 695 -39.89 -9.85 7.97
N SER A 696 -38.81 -9.22 8.25
CA SER A 696 -37.83 -8.81 7.22
C SER A 696 -36.42 -9.19 7.68
N LEU A 697 -35.59 -9.69 6.77
CA LEU A 697 -34.17 -9.93 7.01
C LEU A 697 -33.40 -8.63 6.70
N VAL A 698 -32.74 -8.08 7.71
CA VAL A 698 -31.89 -6.89 7.61
C VAL A 698 -30.45 -7.28 7.35
N VAL A 699 -29.84 -6.65 6.37
CA VAL A 699 -28.43 -6.83 6.01
C VAL A 699 -27.74 -5.46 6.05
N PRO A 700 -26.83 -5.21 7.02
CA PRO A 700 -26.11 -3.96 7.12
C PRO A 700 -25.30 -3.67 5.86
N SER A 701 -25.32 -2.42 5.40
CA SER A 701 -24.58 -2.00 4.20
C SER A 701 -23.08 -1.81 4.45
N VAL A 702 -22.65 -1.70 5.71
CA VAL A 702 -21.26 -1.55 6.14
C VAL A 702 -20.99 -2.48 7.31
N SER A 703 -19.85 -3.17 7.28
CA SER A 703 -19.38 -4.00 8.38
C SER A 703 -17.86 -3.80 8.58
N SER A 704 -17.37 -4.02 9.81
CA SER A 704 -15.93 -3.98 10.08
C SER A 704 -15.22 -5.17 9.42
N GLU A 705 -14.01 -4.95 8.94
CA GLU A 705 -13.12 -5.93 8.35
C GLU A 705 -12.74 -7.08 9.30
N ASN A 706 -12.69 -6.79 10.62
CA ASN A 706 -12.26 -7.75 11.64
C ASN A 706 -13.34 -8.78 12.04
N ARG A 707 -14.56 -8.64 11.50
CA ARG A 707 -15.66 -9.53 11.89
C ARG A 707 -15.69 -10.79 11.05
N LYS A 708 -15.73 -11.95 11.72
CA LYS A 708 -15.78 -13.27 11.05
C LYS A 708 -17.11 -13.56 10.35
N TYR A 709 -18.21 -12.89 10.78
CA TYR A 709 -19.55 -13.04 10.21
C TYR A 709 -20.27 -11.70 10.12
N MET A 710 -21.19 -11.58 9.19
CA MET A 710 -22.03 -10.40 9.07
C MET A 710 -23.12 -10.38 10.14
N GLN A 711 -23.44 -9.21 10.66
CA GLN A 711 -24.48 -8.99 11.67
C GLN A 711 -25.84 -8.83 11.00
N ILE A 712 -26.33 -9.86 10.39
CA ILE A 712 -27.67 -9.88 9.76
C ILE A 712 -28.71 -10.44 10.73
N GLY A 713 -29.98 -10.17 10.53
CA GLY A 713 -31.06 -10.78 11.34
C GLY A 713 -32.43 -10.27 10.99
N PHE A 714 -33.42 -10.83 11.65
CA PHE A 714 -34.82 -10.55 11.41
C PHE A 714 -35.33 -9.38 12.27
N VAL A 715 -36.23 -8.60 11.70
CA VAL A 715 -37.04 -7.57 12.38
C VAL A 715 -38.50 -7.77 12.07
N GLY A 716 -39.38 -7.38 13.02
CA GLY A 716 -40.83 -7.52 12.89
C GLY A 716 -41.48 -6.39 12.10
N SER A 717 -42.79 -6.47 12.03
CA SER A 717 -43.67 -5.46 11.37
C SER A 717 -43.71 -4.10 12.07
N ASP A 718 -43.15 -3.98 13.26
CA ASP A 718 -42.99 -2.74 14.00
C ASP A 718 -41.80 -1.88 13.52
N THR A 719 -41.00 -2.41 12.59
CA THR A 719 -39.71 -1.86 12.20
C THR A 719 -39.68 -1.55 10.69
N ILE A 720 -39.21 -0.35 10.34
CA ILE A 720 -38.87 0.07 8.98
C ILE A 720 -37.38 0.04 8.80
N VAL A 721 -36.91 -0.58 7.71
CA VAL A 721 -35.48 -0.61 7.34
C VAL A 721 -35.18 0.62 6.50
N SER A 722 -34.17 1.40 6.93
CA SER A 722 -33.69 2.59 6.22
C SER A 722 -32.74 2.25 5.08
N ASN A 723 -32.53 3.19 4.17
CA ASN A 723 -31.62 3.07 3.04
C ASN A 723 -30.14 2.88 3.43
N LEU A 724 -29.81 2.92 4.71
CA LEU A 724 -28.49 2.61 5.24
C LEU A 724 -28.26 1.11 5.44
N SER A 725 -29.29 0.28 5.18
CA SER A 725 -29.22 -1.18 5.17
C SER A 725 -29.94 -1.74 3.94
N PHE A 726 -29.67 -3.00 3.67
CA PHE A 726 -30.45 -3.80 2.72
C PHE A 726 -31.50 -4.62 3.46
N VAL A 727 -32.52 -5.04 2.74
CA VAL A 727 -33.65 -5.78 3.31
C VAL A 727 -34.17 -6.83 2.34
N ILE A 728 -34.47 -8.04 2.85
CA ILE A 728 -35.20 -9.07 2.14
C ILE A 728 -36.50 -9.27 2.90
N TYR A 729 -37.62 -8.89 2.28
CA TYR A 729 -38.96 -9.01 2.86
C TYR A 729 -39.39 -10.47 2.84
N GLU A 730 -39.99 -10.94 3.94
CA GLU A 730 -40.57 -12.29 4.11
C GLU A 730 -39.55 -13.42 3.76
N ALA A 731 -38.29 -13.17 4.07
CA ALA A 731 -37.21 -14.13 3.79
C ALA A 731 -37.36 -15.40 4.62
N GLU A 732 -37.44 -16.57 3.98
CA GLU A 732 -37.36 -17.84 4.69
C GLU A 732 -36.03 -17.98 5.46
N PRO A 733 -36.00 -18.66 6.62
CA PRO A 733 -34.81 -18.74 7.45
C PRO A 733 -33.57 -19.31 6.74
N TRP A 734 -33.74 -20.22 5.77
CA TRP A 734 -32.60 -20.73 5.00
C TRP A 734 -31.85 -19.62 4.22
N VAL A 735 -32.57 -18.56 3.81
CA VAL A 735 -31.95 -17.39 3.14
C VAL A 735 -31.00 -16.66 4.08
N PHE A 736 -31.37 -16.53 5.37
CA PHE A 736 -30.46 -16.05 6.40
C PHE A 736 -29.18 -16.88 6.42
N GLY A 737 -29.32 -18.24 6.40
CA GLY A 737 -28.16 -19.13 6.42
C GLY A 737 -27.18 -18.87 5.28
N VAL A 738 -27.71 -18.69 4.07
CA VAL A 738 -26.90 -18.38 2.88
C VAL A 738 -26.17 -17.03 3.04
N VAL A 739 -26.90 -15.97 3.42
CA VAL A 739 -26.33 -14.62 3.53
C VAL A 739 -25.37 -14.47 4.72
N ALA A 740 -25.56 -15.27 5.79
CA ALA A 740 -24.68 -15.29 6.96
C ALA A 740 -23.42 -16.14 6.76
N SER A 741 -23.39 -16.99 5.74
CA SER A 741 -22.34 -17.99 5.54
C SER A 741 -20.97 -17.37 5.23
N ARG A 742 -19.92 -18.13 5.54
CA ARG A 742 -18.54 -17.82 5.18
C ARG A 742 -18.34 -17.70 3.67
N MET A 743 -18.96 -18.60 2.88
CA MET A 743 -18.93 -18.55 1.41
C MET A 743 -19.42 -17.19 0.88
N HIS A 744 -20.57 -16.74 1.37
CA HIS A 744 -21.12 -15.44 0.96
C HIS A 744 -20.27 -14.27 1.43
N LEU A 745 -19.78 -14.31 2.67
CA LEU A 745 -18.90 -13.24 3.19
C LEU A 745 -17.60 -13.11 2.39
N LEU A 746 -16.98 -14.24 2.02
CA LEU A 746 -15.78 -14.22 1.18
C LEU A 746 -16.07 -13.64 -0.20
N TRP A 747 -17.18 -14.03 -0.83
CA TRP A 747 -17.62 -13.45 -2.08
C TRP A 747 -17.78 -11.94 -1.98
N ILE A 748 -18.53 -11.46 -0.96
CA ILE A 748 -18.76 -10.02 -0.74
C ILE A 748 -17.45 -9.26 -0.52
N ARG A 749 -16.51 -9.82 0.27
CA ARG A 749 -15.20 -9.21 0.53
C ARG A 749 -14.37 -9.07 -0.74
N THR A 750 -14.52 -10.00 -1.66
CA THR A 750 -13.74 -10.03 -2.90
C THR A 750 -14.36 -9.12 -3.97
N VAL A 751 -15.68 -9.23 -4.22
CA VAL A 751 -16.30 -8.53 -5.35
C VAL A 751 -16.86 -7.15 -4.99
N CYS A 752 -17.18 -6.87 -3.71
CA CYS A 752 -17.67 -5.55 -3.29
C CYS A 752 -16.53 -4.65 -2.87
N GLY A 753 -16.67 -3.36 -3.11
CA GLY A 753 -15.67 -2.37 -2.70
C GLY A 753 -15.64 -2.16 -1.18
N GLY A 754 -14.51 -1.62 -0.68
CA GLY A 754 -14.36 -1.17 0.69
C GLY A 754 -14.77 0.29 0.89
N LEU A 755 -15.02 0.68 2.14
CA LEU A 755 -15.06 2.06 2.61
C LEU A 755 -13.96 2.19 3.65
N GLU A 756 -12.82 2.73 3.26
CA GLU A 756 -11.57 2.59 3.98
C GLU A 756 -11.22 1.09 4.13
N THR A 757 -11.05 0.57 5.33
CA THR A 757 -10.85 -0.87 5.60
C THR A 757 -12.18 -1.64 5.73
N ARG A 758 -13.30 -0.94 5.93
CA ARG A 758 -14.60 -1.55 6.20
C ARG A 758 -15.25 -2.14 4.95
N LEU A 759 -15.87 -3.29 5.10
CA LEU A 759 -16.65 -3.93 4.04
C LEU A 759 -17.86 -3.06 3.68
N ARG A 760 -18.01 -2.72 2.41
CA ARG A 760 -19.19 -2.04 1.87
C ARG A 760 -20.00 -3.01 1.03
N TYR A 761 -21.09 -3.53 1.59
CA TYR A 761 -21.99 -4.45 0.91
C TYR A 761 -22.69 -3.80 -0.29
N SER A 762 -22.79 -4.54 -1.39
CA SER A 762 -23.55 -4.16 -2.58
C SER A 762 -24.52 -5.27 -2.97
N SER A 763 -25.80 -4.97 -3.05
CA SER A 763 -26.78 -5.97 -3.55
C SER A 763 -26.54 -6.28 -5.04
N LEU A 764 -26.13 -5.29 -5.83
CA LEU A 764 -25.94 -5.44 -7.28
C LEU A 764 -24.68 -6.25 -7.65
N LEU A 765 -23.59 -6.05 -6.91
CA LEU A 765 -22.32 -6.75 -7.15
C LEU A 765 -22.15 -7.99 -6.26
N GLY A 766 -22.59 -7.94 -5.02
CA GLY A 766 -22.36 -9.03 -4.09
C GLY A 766 -23.50 -10.05 -4.11
N TYR A 767 -24.68 -9.63 -3.68
CA TYR A 767 -25.81 -10.56 -3.52
C TYR A 767 -26.32 -11.11 -4.85
N ASN A 768 -26.56 -10.22 -5.82
CA ASN A 768 -27.17 -10.62 -7.10
C ASN A 768 -26.21 -11.42 -7.99
N THR A 769 -24.92 -11.41 -7.72
CA THR A 769 -23.92 -12.14 -8.48
C THR A 769 -23.41 -13.39 -7.76
N PHE A 770 -23.84 -13.60 -6.51
CA PHE A 770 -23.39 -14.73 -5.70
C PHE A 770 -23.79 -16.08 -6.33
N PRO A 771 -22.82 -16.96 -6.65
CA PRO A 771 -23.10 -18.24 -7.30
C PRO A 771 -23.54 -19.28 -6.27
N PHE A 772 -24.79 -19.23 -5.80
CA PHE A 772 -25.32 -20.22 -4.89
C PHE A 772 -26.06 -21.32 -5.66
N PRO A 773 -25.79 -22.61 -5.41
CA PRO A 773 -26.40 -23.72 -6.13
C PRO A 773 -27.90 -23.82 -5.84
N SER A 774 -28.62 -24.54 -6.73
CA SER A 774 -30.01 -24.95 -6.44
C SER A 774 -30.01 -26.03 -5.39
N ILE A 775 -30.78 -25.85 -4.33
CA ILE A 775 -30.82 -26.73 -3.17
C ILE A 775 -32.19 -27.45 -3.05
N SER A 776 -32.18 -28.64 -2.48
CA SER A 776 -33.39 -29.44 -2.21
C SER A 776 -34.17 -28.88 -1.00
N GLU A 777 -35.42 -29.31 -0.84
CA GLU A 777 -36.23 -28.98 0.33
C GLU A 777 -35.63 -29.54 1.64
N GLU A 778 -34.94 -30.67 1.57
CA GLU A 778 -34.22 -31.28 2.70
C GLU A 778 -33.05 -30.39 3.10
N GLN A 779 -32.28 -29.89 2.15
CA GLN A 779 -31.17 -28.95 2.42
C GLN A 779 -31.71 -27.64 3.01
N LYS A 780 -32.81 -27.08 2.51
CA LYS A 780 -33.46 -25.89 3.11
C LYS A 780 -33.87 -26.14 4.55
N LYS A 781 -34.45 -27.31 4.86
CA LYS A 781 -34.82 -27.67 6.23
C LYS A 781 -33.59 -27.78 7.13
N LEU A 782 -32.52 -28.41 6.65
CA LEU A 782 -31.27 -28.56 7.41
C LEU A 782 -30.62 -27.22 7.67
N ILE A 783 -30.51 -26.34 6.67
CA ILE A 783 -30.01 -24.97 6.84
C ILE A 783 -30.88 -24.21 7.85
N THR A 784 -32.22 -24.30 7.73
CA THR A 784 -33.16 -23.68 8.65
C THR A 784 -32.99 -24.15 10.09
N TYR A 785 -32.70 -25.42 10.29
CA TYR A 785 -32.41 -25.97 11.62
C TYR A 785 -31.19 -25.27 12.26
N HIS A 786 -30.07 -25.18 11.54
CA HIS A 786 -28.86 -24.52 12.05
C HIS A 786 -29.02 -23.00 12.21
N VAL A 787 -29.80 -22.34 11.33
CA VAL A 787 -30.17 -20.94 11.52
C VAL A 787 -30.90 -20.74 12.85
N LYS A 788 -31.87 -21.61 13.18
CA LYS A 788 -32.57 -21.51 14.48
C LYS A 788 -31.64 -21.69 15.66
N LYS A 789 -30.58 -22.52 15.54
CA LYS A 789 -29.55 -22.68 16.56
C LYS A 789 -28.70 -21.41 16.73
N VAL A 790 -28.27 -20.81 15.62
CA VAL A 790 -27.58 -19.49 15.67
C VAL A 790 -28.42 -18.44 16.33
N LEU A 791 -29.74 -18.38 16.02
CA LEU A 791 -30.65 -17.41 16.63
C LEU A 791 -30.87 -17.67 18.13
N ALA A 792 -30.99 -18.94 18.56
CA ALA A 792 -31.07 -19.30 19.97
C ALA A 792 -29.82 -18.88 20.75
N GLU A 793 -28.61 -19.14 20.24
CA GLU A 793 -27.37 -18.68 20.86
C GLU A 793 -27.30 -17.14 20.99
N ARG A 794 -27.88 -16.39 20.05
CA ARG A 794 -27.98 -14.92 20.16
C ARG A 794 -28.94 -14.49 21.26
N GLU A 795 -30.06 -15.21 21.45
CA GLU A 795 -31.04 -14.92 22.50
C GLU A 795 -30.43 -15.10 23.90
N GLU A 796 -29.60 -16.12 24.10
CA GLU A 796 -28.91 -16.36 25.37
C GLU A 796 -27.98 -15.21 25.78
N ILE A 797 -27.45 -14.46 24.83
CA ILE A 797 -26.55 -13.31 25.03
C ILE A 797 -27.21 -11.98 24.60
N SER A 798 -28.53 -11.89 24.62
CA SER A 798 -29.33 -10.74 24.16
C SER A 798 -29.04 -9.42 24.86
N GLN A 799 -28.39 -9.41 26.01
CA GLN A 799 -27.90 -8.21 26.72
C GLN A 799 -26.76 -7.50 25.96
N LYS A 800 -26.11 -8.17 25.01
CA LYS A 800 -25.06 -7.60 24.16
C LYS A 800 -25.67 -7.07 22.85
N THR A 801 -25.10 -5.99 22.33
CA THR A 801 -25.41 -5.55 20.96
C THR A 801 -24.81 -6.51 19.92
N TYR A 802 -25.31 -6.50 18.68
CA TYR A 802 -24.69 -7.31 17.61
C TYR A 802 -23.23 -6.92 17.37
N ALA A 803 -22.86 -5.65 17.58
CA ALA A 803 -21.47 -5.21 17.53
C ALA A 803 -20.59 -5.96 18.52
N GLN A 804 -21.06 -6.11 19.75
CA GLN A 804 -20.39 -6.83 20.83
C GLN A 804 -20.39 -8.34 20.63
N MET A 805 -21.57 -8.92 20.24
CA MET A 805 -21.70 -10.39 20.00
C MET A 805 -20.74 -10.89 18.93
N TYR A 806 -20.46 -10.08 17.91
CA TYR A 806 -19.64 -10.47 16.76
C TYR A 806 -18.24 -9.83 16.75
N SER A 807 -17.81 -9.22 17.85
CA SER A 807 -16.40 -8.84 18.01
C SER A 807 -15.53 -10.07 18.21
N GLU A 808 -14.24 -9.96 17.99
CA GLU A 808 -13.30 -11.08 18.10
C GLU A 808 -13.31 -11.71 19.49
N GLU A 809 -13.34 -10.88 20.53
CA GLU A 809 -13.38 -11.28 21.93
C GLU A 809 -14.81 -11.53 22.45
N GLY A 810 -15.82 -10.92 21.84
CA GLY A 810 -17.20 -10.95 22.31
C GLY A 810 -18.02 -12.13 21.83
N MET A 811 -17.58 -12.82 20.79
CA MET A 811 -18.30 -13.95 20.20
C MET A 811 -18.19 -15.18 21.09
N SER A 812 -19.32 -15.66 21.63
CA SER A 812 -19.35 -16.85 22.49
C SER A 812 -18.90 -18.12 21.74
N VAL A 813 -18.43 -19.11 22.50
CA VAL A 813 -18.03 -20.42 21.94
C VAL A 813 -19.22 -21.10 21.25
N GLY A 814 -20.42 -21.04 21.85
CA GLY A 814 -21.65 -21.61 21.27
C GLY A 814 -22.01 -20.94 19.96
N LEU A 815 -22.05 -19.59 19.92
CA LEU A 815 -22.38 -18.84 18.70
C LEU A 815 -21.37 -19.14 17.58
N ARG A 816 -20.08 -19.25 17.91
CA ARG A 816 -19.02 -19.60 16.94
C ARG A 816 -19.18 -21.02 16.41
N TYR A 817 -19.52 -21.96 17.28
CA TYR A 817 -19.76 -23.35 16.92
C TYR A 817 -20.95 -23.49 15.97
N GLU A 818 -22.09 -22.86 16.30
CA GLU A 818 -23.30 -22.98 15.47
C GLU A 818 -23.14 -22.27 14.10
N HIS A 819 -22.40 -21.16 14.03
CA HIS A 819 -22.01 -20.59 12.74
C HIS A 819 -21.09 -21.52 11.94
N GLY A 820 -20.14 -22.20 12.59
CA GLY A 820 -19.30 -23.19 11.93
C GLY A 820 -20.07 -24.40 11.40
N MET A 821 -21.11 -24.86 12.12
CA MET A 821 -22.02 -25.91 11.65
C MET A 821 -22.88 -25.45 10.47
N LEU A 822 -23.37 -24.20 10.53
CA LEU A 822 -24.12 -23.60 9.43
C LEU A 822 -23.24 -23.48 8.17
N ASP A 823 -21.97 -23.05 8.31
CA ASP A 823 -21.00 -22.98 7.22
C ASP A 823 -20.80 -24.34 6.54
N ARG A 824 -20.61 -25.42 7.32
CA ARG A 824 -20.46 -26.78 6.78
C ARG A 824 -21.66 -27.20 5.95
N VAL A 825 -22.88 -26.96 6.44
CA VAL A 825 -24.11 -27.29 5.73
C VAL A 825 -24.24 -26.49 4.44
N ILE A 826 -23.87 -25.20 4.44
CA ILE A 826 -23.86 -24.36 3.23
C ILE A 826 -22.79 -24.85 2.25
N GLU A 827 -21.59 -25.16 2.72
CA GLU A 827 -20.49 -25.69 1.89
C GLU A 827 -20.88 -27.04 1.23
N GLN A 828 -21.59 -27.90 1.93
CA GLN A 828 -22.09 -29.16 1.38
C GLN A 828 -23.16 -28.99 0.29
N CYS A 829 -23.73 -27.79 0.14
CA CYS A 829 -24.59 -27.50 -1.01
C CYS A 829 -23.78 -27.34 -2.31
N TYR A 830 -22.46 -27.07 -2.21
CA TYR A 830 -21.56 -26.90 -3.36
C TYR A 830 -20.86 -28.22 -3.71
N ARG A 831 -20.30 -28.92 -2.70
CA ARG A 831 -19.60 -30.19 -2.84
C ARG A 831 -19.61 -30.98 -1.52
N GLU A 832 -19.39 -32.31 -1.58
CA GLU A 832 -19.37 -33.19 -0.39
C GLU A 832 -18.08 -32.98 0.43
N GLU A 833 -16.92 -32.83 -0.22
CA GLU A 833 -15.64 -32.65 0.44
C GLU A 833 -15.55 -31.27 1.09
N PRO A 834 -15.02 -31.18 2.34
CA PRO A 834 -14.87 -29.93 3.03
C PRO A 834 -13.83 -29.04 2.37
N PHE A 835 -14.04 -27.73 2.40
CA PHE A 835 -13.02 -26.74 2.00
C PHE A 835 -11.99 -26.57 3.11
N LEU A 836 -10.71 -26.62 2.75
CA LEU A 836 -9.60 -26.55 3.68
C LEU A 836 -9.17 -25.10 3.99
N SER A 837 -9.42 -24.16 3.07
CA SER A 837 -9.00 -22.75 3.20
C SER A 837 -10.00 -21.79 2.56
N ASP A 838 -9.89 -20.51 2.90
CA ASP A 838 -10.65 -19.43 2.25
C ASP A 838 -10.22 -19.21 0.79
N ALA A 839 -8.95 -19.43 0.50
CA ALA A 839 -8.44 -19.39 -0.86
C ALA A 839 -9.14 -20.44 -1.73
N GLU A 840 -9.21 -21.70 -1.26
CA GLU A 840 -9.90 -22.77 -1.96
C GLU A 840 -11.40 -22.49 -2.16
N ARG A 841 -12.07 -21.86 -1.18
CA ARG A 841 -13.46 -21.42 -1.31
C ARG A 841 -13.63 -20.38 -2.40
N LEU A 842 -12.75 -19.40 -2.44
CA LEU A 842 -12.76 -18.35 -3.47
C LEU A 842 -12.47 -18.93 -4.85
N ASP A 843 -11.45 -19.76 -4.96
CA ASP A 843 -11.11 -20.43 -6.21
C ASP A 843 -12.29 -21.23 -6.76
N PHE A 844 -13.02 -21.94 -5.89
CA PHE A 844 -14.23 -22.66 -6.27
C PHE A 844 -15.40 -21.75 -6.68
N LEU A 845 -15.57 -20.58 -6.05
CA LEU A 845 -16.62 -19.62 -6.37
C LEU A 845 -16.39 -18.91 -7.69
N PHE A 846 -15.12 -18.77 -8.12
CA PHE A 846 -14.74 -18.14 -9.38
C PHE A 846 -14.50 -19.11 -10.52
N GLY A 847 -14.29 -20.39 -10.26
CA GLY A 847 -14.03 -21.43 -11.25
C GLY A 847 -15.12 -22.43 -11.38
#